data_c4a9c881dda8d9042e6abf9f02c00f2c
#
_entry.id   c4a9c881dda8d9042e6abf9f02c00f2c
#
_cell.length_a   1.000
_cell.length_b   1.000
_cell.length_c   1.000
_cell.angle_alpha   90.00
_cell.angle_beta   90.00
_cell.angle_gamma   90.00
#
_symmetry.space_group_name_H-M   'P 1'
#
loop_
_entity.id
_entity.type
_entity.pdbx_description
1 polymer ?
#
loop_
_entity_poly.entity_id
_entity_poly.type
_entity_poly.pdbx_seq_one_letter_code
_entity_poly.pdbx_strand_id
1 'polypeptide(L)'
;MSVSVDTTEIDRIMDPDVVAVVGASTDETKRGYQAIETLQEGGYDGDIYPVNPHADEIRGLRVYPTVSAIPERVDLALIVTPAEVVPSVLEDCEGTDLAGAVVVAVGFGEMGEEGQSLEDEIVSLAREQGIRLIGPNTSGMINVHRGLNLVGTDTVPEGSLALLCQSGNMAISLFTEAATRDGVGFSHYVGVGNEADLQFHEYLPYLDADPETEVIVCYVEGLSDGRAFLQQAREIVTETPVVVLKSGRSVVGKRSASSHTGSLAGDAAVTDSVLEQAGVVSVDRSDELLNVANALASLPRPDGLNVGVLADGGGHATLAADALAERGLSVPRLSESTQARLRESLPDAASVVNPVDVAGGTDEDQSVFVDCAAAILADPNVDALLLTGLFGGYGIRFAEQYTDVEVEAATALANLEADYETPIVVQSAYEGFDTAPHAVLRERGVPVLESLDVASATLAAVSTYGARARALAESSDFRLAHDPAPDPADGSISEGRSQLSELESKRALAASGLPVTPFEFATSPDEAISAAADFDGPVALKIVTPDIVHKSDAGGVALDVDPDRAGDVYDDLIAAVRAFDPTASLDGVLVSPMRETGVELIIGVVDDPQFGPVVMCGLGGVFVEILEDVAFRALPLTEADARAMLDDIDAQELLDGARGEPPVDRDAVVDLLIDVSRFVEAHPSVSELDLNPVFADATGVEIIDAAITVAGEERQSSDIVSVPSPGDSDD
;
A
#
# COMPACT_ATOMS: atom_id res chain seq x y z
N MET A 1 3.87 21.94 -9.94
CA MET A 1 4.93 21.77 -10.97
C MET A 1 5.27 20.30 -10.94
N SER A 2 4.95 19.54 -11.97
CA SER A 2 5.45 18.17 -12.10
C SER A 2 6.97 18.27 -12.13
N VAL A 3 7.61 17.76 -11.08
CA VAL A 3 9.04 17.47 -11.12
C VAL A 3 9.16 16.32 -12.10
N SER A 4 9.46 16.61 -13.36
CA SER A 4 9.91 15.59 -14.28
C SER A 4 11.23 15.09 -13.70
N VAL A 5 11.24 13.88 -13.15
CA VAL A 5 12.48 13.16 -12.85
C VAL A 5 13.30 13.18 -14.12
N ASP A 6 14.53 13.66 -14.06
CA ASP A 6 15.43 13.62 -15.22
C ASP A 6 15.85 12.16 -15.40
N THR A 7 15.11 11.43 -16.23
CA THR A 7 15.31 10.01 -16.47
C THR A 7 16.74 9.68 -16.92
N THR A 8 17.44 10.65 -17.52
CA THR A 8 18.79 10.43 -18.05
C THR A 8 19.85 10.11 -16.99
N GLU A 9 19.70 10.57 -15.74
CA GLU A 9 20.63 10.23 -14.65
C GLU A 9 20.36 8.84 -14.11
N ILE A 10 19.08 8.49 -13.89
CA ILE A 10 18.67 7.15 -13.44
C ILE A 10 19.04 6.09 -14.49
N ASP A 11 18.85 6.37 -15.78
CA ASP A 11 19.25 5.46 -16.87
C ASP A 11 20.75 5.11 -16.78
N ARG A 12 21.62 6.11 -16.56
CA ARG A 12 23.06 5.91 -16.42
C ARG A 12 23.44 5.12 -15.16
N ILE A 13 22.65 5.21 -14.11
CA ILE A 13 22.87 4.49 -12.86
C ILE A 13 22.42 3.04 -12.98
N MET A 14 21.27 2.82 -13.58
CA MET A 14 20.66 1.48 -13.69
C MET A 14 21.25 0.63 -14.82
N ASP A 15 21.76 1.30 -15.86
CA ASP A 15 22.40 0.67 -17.04
C ASP A 15 23.74 1.32 -17.37
N PRO A 16 24.75 1.27 -16.46
CA PRO A 16 26.03 1.93 -16.64
C PRO A 16 26.88 1.25 -17.68
N ASP A 17 27.61 2.03 -18.52
CA ASP A 17 28.66 1.54 -19.41
C ASP A 17 30.01 1.47 -18.71
N VAL A 18 30.26 2.31 -17.70
CA VAL A 18 31.53 2.41 -16.99
C VAL A 18 31.31 2.38 -15.47
N VAL A 19 31.88 1.37 -14.81
CA VAL A 19 31.79 1.17 -13.37
C VAL A 19 33.16 1.35 -12.69
N ALA A 20 33.24 2.22 -11.67
CA ALA A 20 34.39 2.34 -10.79
C ALA A 20 34.16 1.55 -9.49
N VAL A 21 35.11 0.71 -9.05
CA VAL A 21 35.06 0.01 -7.76
C VAL A 21 36.03 0.68 -6.78
N VAL A 22 35.50 1.55 -5.91
CA VAL A 22 36.29 2.31 -4.93
C VAL A 22 36.48 1.51 -3.66
N GLY A 23 37.72 1.29 -3.25
CA GLY A 23 38.06 0.32 -2.20
C GLY A 23 38.36 -1.06 -2.77
N ALA A 24 38.65 -1.16 -4.06
CA ALA A 24 39.11 -2.37 -4.72
C ALA A 24 40.30 -2.99 -3.96
N SER A 25 40.41 -4.32 -3.91
CA SER A 25 41.39 -5.02 -3.10
C SER A 25 42.04 -6.17 -3.87
N THR A 26 43.30 -6.49 -3.51
CA THR A 26 44.00 -7.72 -3.93
C THR A 26 43.65 -8.93 -3.06
N ASP A 27 42.99 -8.72 -1.93
CA ASP A 27 42.53 -9.76 -1.02
C ASP A 27 41.18 -10.30 -1.47
N GLU A 28 41.16 -11.60 -1.86
CA GLU A 28 39.99 -12.32 -2.38
C GLU A 28 38.81 -12.37 -1.41
N THR A 29 39.05 -12.18 -0.12
CA THR A 29 38.02 -12.16 0.92
C THR A 29 37.31 -10.81 1.06
N LYS A 30 37.83 -9.78 0.40
CA LYS A 30 37.30 -8.42 0.48
C LYS A 30 36.24 -8.15 -0.58
N ARG A 31 35.22 -7.40 -0.18
CA ARG A 31 34.10 -7.04 -1.07
C ARG A 31 34.54 -6.36 -2.38
N GLY A 32 35.55 -5.47 -2.31
CA GLY A 32 36.08 -4.80 -3.52
C GLY A 32 36.80 -5.74 -4.51
N TYR A 33 37.32 -6.91 -4.07
CA TYR A 33 37.80 -7.95 -4.96
C TYR A 33 36.63 -8.73 -5.55
N GLN A 34 35.70 -9.19 -4.70
CA GLN A 34 34.54 -9.97 -5.09
C GLN A 34 33.65 -9.25 -6.10
N ALA A 35 33.44 -7.93 -5.93
CA ALA A 35 32.69 -7.14 -6.89
C ALA A 35 33.31 -7.15 -8.28
N ILE A 36 34.65 -7.00 -8.40
CA ILE A 36 35.35 -7.07 -9.69
C ILE A 36 35.27 -8.48 -10.27
N GLU A 37 35.42 -9.51 -9.43
CA GLU A 37 35.31 -10.91 -9.81
C GLU A 37 33.92 -11.21 -10.39
N THR A 38 32.86 -10.82 -9.68
CA THR A 38 31.48 -11.05 -10.11
C THR A 38 31.16 -10.32 -11.41
N LEU A 39 31.61 -9.08 -11.60
CA LEU A 39 31.43 -8.34 -12.85
C LEU A 39 32.13 -9.03 -14.03
N GLN A 40 33.38 -9.52 -13.84
CA GLN A 40 34.13 -10.19 -14.90
C GLN A 40 33.58 -11.58 -15.25
N GLU A 41 33.14 -12.35 -14.25
CA GLU A 41 32.63 -13.71 -14.40
C GLU A 41 31.14 -13.72 -14.79
N GLY A 42 30.37 -12.70 -14.34
CA GLY A 42 28.95 -12.51 -14.66
C GLY A 42 28.68 -12.01 -16.08
N GLY A 43 29.73 -11.67 -16.84
CA GLY A 43 29.60 -11.28 -18.25
C GLY A 43 29.19 -9.81 -18.44
N TYR A 44 29.45 -8.93 -17.45
CA TYR A 44 29.25 -7.49 -17.63
C TYR A 44 30.06 -6.98 -18.82
N ASP A 45 29.41 -6.35 -19.78
CA ASP A 45 29.98 -5.92 -21.06
C ASP A 45 30.58 -4.51 -21.03
N GLY A 46 30.42 -3.78 -19.91
CA GLY A 46 30.98 -2.44 -19.69
C GLY A 46 32.42 -2.45 -19.17
N ASP A 47 32.99 -1.27 -19.03
CA ASP A 47 34.36 -1.07 -18.54
C ASP A 47 34.41 -1.01 -17.00
N ILE A 48 35.40 -1.73 -16.41
CA ILE A 48 35.57 -1.83 -14.95
C ILE A 48 36.89 -1.14 -14.56
N TYR A 49 36.79 -0.14 -13.68
CA TYR A 49 37.94 0.62 -13.16
C TYR A 49 38.13 0.41 -11.66
N PRO A 50 39.08 -0.44 -11.23
CA PRO A 50 39.45 -0.54 -9.82
C PRO A 50 40.08 0.75 -9.31
N VAL A 51 39.65 1.22 -8.13
CA VAL A 51 40.21 2.42 -7.46
C VAL A 51 40.78 2.03 -6.11
N ASN A 52 42.12 2.17 -5.96
CA ASN A 52 42.85 1.96 -4.71
C ASN A 52 44.20 2.68 -4.74
N PRO A 53 44.55 3.56 -3.79
CA PRO A 53 45.80 4.31 -3.80
C PRO A 53 47.06 3.44 -3.51
N HIS A 54 46.91 2.15 -3.18
CA HIS A 54 47.98 1.27 -2.75
C HIS A 54 48.25 0.07 -3.65
N ALA A 55 47.51 -0.05 -4.77
CA ALA A 55 47.69 -1.17 -5.70
C ALA A 55 47.87 -0.65 -7.13
N ASP A 56 48.61 -1.41 -7.96
CA ASP A 56 48.84 -1.09 -9.36
C ASP A 56 47.95 -1.92 -10.30
N GLU A 57 47.59 -3.15 -9.90
CA GLU A 57 46.81 -4.10 -10.67
C GLU A 57 45.95 -4.98 -9.75
N ILE A 58 44.69 -5.22 -10.14
CA ILE A 58 43.77 -6.15 -9.49
C ILE A 58 43.04 -6.96 -10.57
N ARG A 59 43.08 -8.30 -10.48
CA ARG A 59 42.45 -9.22 -11.45
C ARG A 59 42.75 -8.91 -12.94
N GLY A 60 44.00 -8.46 -13.20
CA GLY A 60 44.43 -8.09 -14.57
C GLY A 60 43.98 -6.71 -15.02
N LEU A 61 43.27 -5.94 -14.21
CA LEU A 61 42.84 -4.58 -14.48
C LEU A 61 43.82 -3.57 -13.84
N ARG A 62 44.13 -2.51 -14.57
CA ARG A 62 44.91 -1.37 -14.07
C ARG A 62 44.12 -0.66 -12.96
N VAL A 63 44.78 -0.37 -11.86
CA VAL A 63 44.20 0.36 -10.72
C VAL A 63 44.49 1.85 -10.82
N TYR A 64 43.53 2.67 -10.46
CA TYR A 64 43.65 4.13 -10.38
C TYR A 64 43.67 4.57 -8.91
N PRO A 65 44.41 5.64 -8.56
CA PRO A 65 44.50 6.08 -7.15
C PRO A 65 43.19 6.72 -6.65
N THR A 66 42.43 7.35 -7.54
CA THR A 66 41.19 8.10 -7.27
C THR A 66 40.22 7.96 -8.46
N VAL A 67 38.93 8.27 -8.28
CA VAL A 67 37.94 8.29 -9.35
C VAL A 67 38.31 9.36 -10.39
N SER A 68 38.74 10.53 -9.95
CA SER A 68 39.17 11.65 -10.81
C SER A 68 40.39 11.32 -11.68
N ALA A 69 41.18 10.30 -11.34
CA ALA A 69 42.30 9.85 -12.14
C ALA A 69 41.94 8.90 -13.30
N ILE A 70 40.70 8.43 -13.38
CA ILE A 70 40.19 7.59 -14.46
C ILE A 70 40.06 8.41 -15.72
N PRO A 71 40.60 7.97 -16.89
CA PRO A 71 40.63 8.76 -18.09
C PRO A 71 39.28 8.85 -18.83
N GLU A 72 38.31 8.02 -18.47
CA GLU A 72 36.98 7.93 -19.06
C GLU A 72 35.92 8.47 -18.09
N ARG A 73 34.78 8.85 -18.64
CA ARG A 73 33.59 9.20 -17.82
C ARG A 73 33.08 7.99 -17.12
N VAL A 74 32.96 8.06 -15.81
CA VAL A 74 32.38 7.01 -14.97
C VAL A 74 30.89 7.24 -14.83
N ASP A 75 30.05 6.23 -15.07
CA ASP A 75 28.61 6.32 -14.87
C ASP A 75 28.22 5.96 -13.43
N LEU A 76 28.81 4.90 -12.88
CA LEU A 76 28.48 4.42 -11.54
C LEU A 76 29.73 4.09 -10.72
N ALA A 77 29.79 4.52 -9.48
CA ALA A 77 30.82 4.15 -8.53
C ALA A 77 30.28 3.21 -7.43
N LEU A 78 30.86 2.03 -7.26
CA LEU A 78 30.63 1.17 -6.10
C LEU A 78 31.63 1.55 -5.01
N ILE A 79 31.18 2.09 -3.87
CA ILE A 79 32.00 2.53 -2.74
C ILE A 79 31.92 1.49 -1.63
N VAL A 80 33.02 0.72 -1.44
CA VAL A 80 33.15 -0.31 -0.40
C VAL A 80 34.21 0.05 0.65
N THR A 81 34.46 1.35 0.85
CA THR A 81 35.33 1.88 1.90
C THR A 81 34.56 2.03 3.22
N PRO A 82 35.26 2.15 4.39
CA PRO A 82 34.59 2.50 5.65
C PRO A 82 33.84 3.84 5.55
N ALA A 83 32.79 4.00 6.37
CA ALA A 83 31.89 5.15 6.34
C ALA A 83 32.63 6.50 6.43
N GLU A 84 33.62 6.61 7.30
CA GLU A 84 34.40 7.82 7.55
C GLU A 84 35.28 8.24 6.34
N VAL A 85 35.46 7.34 5.37
CA VAL A 85 36.24 7.61 4.14
C VAL A 85 35.35 8.10 2.99
N VAL A 86 34.03 7.81 3.05
CA VAL A 86 33.09 8.15 1.97
C VAL A 86 33.07 9.63 1.63
N PRO A 87 33.04 10.59 2.59
CA PRO A 87 33.09 12.01 2.25
C PRO A 87 34.30 12.37 1.38
N SER A 88 35.50 11.89 1.70
CA SER A 88 36.72 12.16 0.92
C SER A 88 36.70 11.53 -0.47
N VAL A 89 36.00 10.40 -0.67
CA VAL A 89 35.78 9.79 -1.98
C VAL A 89 34.85 10.66 -2.83
N LEU A 90 33.79 11.20 -2.25
CA LEU A 90 32.87 12.10 -2.94
C LEU A 90 33.55 13.45 -3.30
N GLU A 91 34.35 14.01 -2.38
CA GLU A 91 35.15 15.22 -2.66
C GLU A 91 36.09 15.00 -3.86
N ASP A 92 36.72 13.82 -3.99
CA ASP A 92 37.57 13.48 -5.13
C ASP A 92 36.81 13.38 -6.46
N CYS A 93 35.51 13.16 -6.42
CA CYS A 93 34.66 13.10 -7.61
C CYS A 93 34.30 14.46 -8.17
N GLU A 94 34.76 15.60 -7.57
CA GLU A 94 34.46 16.93 -8.06
C GLU A 94 34.89 17.12 -9.55
N GLY A 95 33.90 17.43 -10.40
CA GLY A 95 34.11 17.65 -11.84
C GLY A 95 34.29 16.39 -12.69
N THR A 96 33.97 15.18 -12.17
CA THR A 96 34.11 13.92 -12.93
C THR A 96 32.88 13.54 -13.76
N ASP A 97 31.76 14.24 -13.71
CA ASP A 97 30.49 13.88 -14.37
C ASP A 97 30.02 12.45 -14.01
N LEU A 98 30.26 12.02 -12.75
CA LEU A 98 29.76 10.77 -12.19
C LEU A 98 28.24 10.88 -11.97
N ALA A 99 27.44 9.95 -12.51
CA ALA A 99 25.98 9.99 -12.36
C ALA A 99 25.52 9.50 -10.99
N GLY A 100 26.10 8.41 -10.49
CA GLY A 100 25.69 7.88 -9.20
C GLY A 100 26.75 7.07 -8.46
N ALA A 101 26.52 6.86 -7.16
CA ALA A 101 27.36 6.04 -6.32
C ALA A 101 26.55 5.12 -5.41
N VAL A 102 26.93 3.85 -5.36
CA VAL A 102 26.37 2.83 -4.45
C VAL A 102 27.23 2.80 -3.21
N VAL A 103 26.72 3.23 -2.07
CA VAL A 103 27.45 3.31 -0.80
C VAL A 103 27.10 2.10 0.09
N VAL A 104 27.99 1.11 0.08
CA VAL A 104 27.76 -0.18 0.79
C VAL A 104 27.99 -0.08 2.30
N ALA A 105 28.82 0.86 2.73
CA ALA A 105 29.19 1.00 4.12
C ALA A 105 28.01 1.20 5.07
N VAL A 106 28.12 0.61 6.26
CA VAL A 106 27.25 0.87 7.42
C VAL A 106 27.92 1.91 8.32
N GLY A 107 27.19 2.56 9.20
CA GLY A 107 27.70 3.59 10.12
C GLY A 107 27.09 4.96 9.91
N PHE A 108 25.90 5.01 9.31
CA PHE A 108 25.16 6.20 8.97
C PHE A 108 23.88 6.34 9.82
N GLY A 109 22.78 6.83 9.29
CA GLY A 109 21.54 7.12 10.02
C GLY A 109 21.05 6.00 10.94
N GLU A 110 21.28 4.75 10.58
CA GLU A 110 20.95 3.58 11.40
C GLU A 110 21.72 3.50 12.74
N MET A 111 22.82 4.29 12.89
CA MET A 111 23.61 4.36 14.12
C MET A 111 23.20 5.53 15.05
N GLY A 112 22.13 6.27 14.73
CA GLY A 112 21.64 7.39 15.50
C GLY A 112 22.25 8.74 15.09
N GLU A 113 22.19 9.76 15.97
CA GLU A 113 22.47 11.17 15.63
C GLU A 113 23.86 11.42 14.99
N GLU A 114 24.91 10.75 15.46
CA GLU A 114 26.26 10.91 14.87
C GLU A 114 26.32 10.32 13.47
N GLY A 115 25.67 9.18 13.25
CA GLY A 115 25.56 8.55 11.94
C GLY A 115 24.68 9.37 10.98
N GLN A 116 23.57 9.93 11.46
CA GLN A 116 22.72 10.82 10.68
C GLN A 116 23.48 12.06 10.19
N SER A 117 24.29 12.68 11.04
CA SER A 117 25.12 13.83 10.62
C SER A 117 26.10 13.48 9.51
N LEU A 118 26.67 12.27 9.52
CA LEU A 118 27.56 11.80 8.45
C LEU A 118 26.77 11.50 7.16
N GLU A 119 25.55 10.95 7.31
CA GLU A 119 24.64 10.71 6.18
C GLU A 119 24.25 12.02 5.50
N ASP A 120 23.85 13.03 6.27
CA ASP A 120 23.52 14.36 5.75
C ASP A 120 24.71 15.00 5.04
N GLU A 121 25.94 14.81 5.56
CA GLU A 121 27.18 15.30 4.94
C GLU A 121 27.41 14.68 3.56
N ILE A 122 27.32 13.36 3.43
CA ILE A 122 27.56 12.67 2.16
C ILE A 122 26.48 12.98 1.13
N VAL A 123 25.23 13.12 1.54
CA VAL A 123 24.11 13.53 0.66
C VAL A 123 24.33 14.96 0.15
N SER A 124 24.72 15.89 1.02
CA SER A 124 25.01 17.28 0.61
C SER A 124 26.18 17.34 -0.38
N LEU A 125 27.29 16.65 -0.09
CA LEU A 125 28.46 16.58 -0.97
C LEU A 125 28.12 15.99 -2.35
N ALA A 126 27.36 14.91 -2.38
CA ALA A 126 26.96 14.25 -3.62
C ALA A 126 26.05 15.16 -4.47
N ARG A 127 25.03 15.76 -3.86
CA ARG A 127 24.09 16.67 -4.55
C ARG A 127 24.77 17.93 -5.09
N GLU A 128 25.72 18.52 -4.35
CA GLU A 128 26.51 19.68 -4.82
C GLU A 128 27.29 19.38 -6.10
N GLN A 129 27.61 18.09 -6.32
CA GLN A 129 28.37 17.65 -7.50
C GLN A 129 27.49 17.02 -8.59
N GLY A 130 26.18 16.94 -8.38
CA GLY A 130 25.24 16.27 -9.29
C GLY A 130 25.35 14.74 -9.27
N ILE A 131 25.81 14.15 -8.14
CA ILE A 131 25.92 12.71 -7.97
C ILE A 131 24.73 12.21 -7.15
N ARG A 132 24.05 11.16 -7.62
CA ARG A 132 22.98 10.52 -6.88
C ARG A 132 23.51 9.34 -6.06
N LEU A 133 22.96 9.11 -4.86
CA LEU A 133 23.39 8.04 -3.98
C LEU A 133 22.36 6.91 -3.88
N ILE A 134 22.80 5.65 -4.01
CA ILE A 134 22.07 4.45 -3.62
C ILE A 134 22.55 4.02 -2.25
N GLY A 135 21.64 3.91 -1.28
CA GLY A 135 21.98 3.65 0.11
C GLY A 135 22.06 4.94 0.94
N PRO A 136 23.00 5.09 1.87
CA PRO A 136 24.03 4.13 2.30
C PRO A 136 23.47 2.85 2.95
N ASN A 137 24.36 2.02 3.53
CA ASN A 137 23.96 0.76 4.16
C ASN A 137 23.21 -0.17 3.19
N THR A 138 23.67 -0.25 1.94
CA THR A 138 23.06 -1.08 0.90
C THR A 138 23.87 -2.35 0.62
N SER A 139 23.22 -3.40 0.18
CA SER A 139 23.87 -4.59 -0.37
C SER A 139 24.41 -4.39 -1.79
N GLY A 140 23.95 -3.36 -2.51
CA GLY A 140 24.33 -3.10 -3.90
C GLY A 140 23.15 -3.14 -4.87
N MET A 141 23.45 -3.30 -6.15
CA MET A 141 22.44 -3.44 -7.20
C MET A 141 22.86 -4.48 -8.25
N ILE A 142 21.90 -4.98 -8.99
CA ILE A 142 22.07 -5.94 -10.09
C ILE A 142 21.20 -5.51 -11.28
N ASN A 143 21.76 -5.53 -12.48
CA ASN A 143 21.02 -5.61 -13.74
C ASN A 143 21.40 -6.94 -14.39
N VAL A 144 20.47 -7.90 -14.35
CA VAL A 144 20.76 -9.30 -14.72
C VAL A 144 21.09 -9.41 -16.20
N HIS A 145 20.33 -8.74 -17.06
CA HIS A 145 20.48 -8.77 -18.51
C HIS A 145 21.79 -8.13 -19.00
N ARG A 146 22.36 -7.20 -18.23
CA ARG A 146 23.68 -6.59 -18.50
C ARG A 146 24.84 -7.35 -17.84
N GLY A 147 24.56 -8.39 -17.05
CA GLY A 147 25.59 -9.05 -16.24
C GLY A 147 26.19 -8.14 -15.15
N LEU A 148 25.57 -6.98 -14.88
CA LEU A 148 25.97 -6.06 -13.81
C LEU A 148 25.56 -6.63 -12.46
N ASN A 149 26.52 -7.07 -11.64
CA ASN A 149 26.25 -7.57 -10.30
C ASN A 149 27.23 -6.96 -9.29
N LEU A 150 26.74 -5.97 -8.53
CA LEU A 150 27.49 -5.26 -7.50
C LEU A 150 27.21 -5.80 -6.09
N VAL A 151 26.41 -6.88 -5.97
CA VAL A 151 26.10 -7.54 -4.68
C VAL A 151 27.09 -8.63 -4.35
N GLY A 152 27.64 -9.32 -5.37
CA GLY A 152 28.59 -10.42 -5.17
C GLY A 152 27.90 -11.75 -4.79
N THR A 153 26.70 -12.01 -5.30
CA THR A 153 25.98 -13.28 -5.16
C THR A 153 25.86 -13.97 -6.51
N ASP A 154 26.12 -15.26 -6.56
CA ASP A 154 26.15 -16.04 -7.82
C ASP A 154 24.78 -16.63 -8.21
N THR A 155 23.76 -16.48 -7.35
CA THR A 155 22.47 -17.17 -7.50
C THR A 155 21.32 -16.18 -7.68
N VAL A 156 21.34 -15.42 -8.77
CA VAL A 156 20.18 -14.58 -9.17
C VAL A 156 19.67 -15.10 -10.49
N PRO A 157 18.54 -15.84 -10.51
CA PRO A 157 17.96 -16.33 -11.76
C PRO A 157 17.46 -15.17 -12.62
N GLU A 158 17.71 -15.25 -13.91
CA GLU A 158 17.22 -14.31 -14.92
C GLU A 158 15.71 -14.44 -15.10
N GLY A 159 15.01 -13.32 -15.20
CA GLY A 159 13.56 -13.23 -15.38
C GLY A 159 13.07 -11.79 -15.43
N SER A 160 11.78 -11.57 -15.19
CA SER A 160 11.12 -10.28 -15.42
C SER A 160 10.69 -9.52 -14.16
N LEU A 161 11.15 -9.95 -12.96
CA LEU A 161 10.82 -9.25 -11.71
C LEU A 161 11.91 -8.22 -11.36
N ALA A 162 11.56 -6.96 -11.16
CA ALA A 162 12.48 -5.97 -10.60
C ALA A 162 12.28 -5.88 -9.08
N LEU A 163 13.34 -6.10 -8.29
CA LEU A 163 13.27 -6.11 -6.84
C LEU A 163 13.90 -4.85 -6.23
N LEU A 164 13.11 -4.04 -5.56
CA LEU A 164 13.54 -2.93 -4.70
C LEU A 164 13.44 -3.37 -3.23
N CYS A 165 14.54 -3.36 -2.48
CA CYS A 165 14.56 -3.97 -1.16
C CYS A 165 15.39 -3.18 -0.14
N GLN A 166 14.82 -2.85 1.02
CA GLN A 166 15.55 -2.21 2.11
C GLN A 166 16.45 -3.19 2.88
N SER A 167 16.15 -4.50 2.85
CA SER A 167 16.91 -5.53 3.55
C SER A 167 17.74 -6.40 2.62
N GLY A 168 19.08 -6.29 2.66
CA GLY A 168 19.96 -7.13 1.86
C GLY A 168 19.81 -8.63 2.15
N ASN A 169 19.57 -9.02 3.42
CA ASN A 169 19.35 -10.42 3.78
C ASN A 169 18.01 -10.96 3.25
N MET A 170 16.97 -10.12 3.23
CA MET A 170 15.68 -10.49 2.61
C MET A 170 15.86 -10.71 1.11
N ALA A 171 16.58 -9.83 0.42
CA ALA A 171 16.86 -9.99 -1.01
C ALA A 171 17.57 -11.32 -1.31
N ILE A 172 18.61 -11.68 -0.52
CA ILE A 172 19.31 -12.96 -0.67
C ILE A 172 18.36 -14.15 -0.44
N SER A 173 17.43 -14.04 0.52
CA SER A 173 16.42 -15.07 0.76
C SER A 173 15.48 -15.24 -0.44
N LEU A 174 15.04 -14.13 -1.05
CA LEU A 174 14.19 -14.14 -2.25
C LEU A 174 14.94 -14.71 -3.47
N PHE A 175 16.22 -14.37 -3.67
CA PHE A 175 17.04 -14.97 -4.73
C PHE A 175 17.19 -16.47 -4.55
N THR A 176 17.44 -16.91 -3.31
CA THR A 176 17.57 -18.34 -2.99
C THR A 176 16.26 -19.08 -3.24
N GLU A 177 15.13 -18.48 -2.87
CA GLU A 177 13.81 -19.04 -3.13
C GLU A 177 13.53 -19.12 -4.63
N ALA A 178 13.75 -18.04 -5.39
CA ALA A 178 13.58 -18.01 -6.84
C ALA A 178 14.45 -19.05 -7.56
N ALA A 179 15.71 -19.24 -7.12
CA ALA A 179 16.61 -20.23 -7.69
C ALA A 179 16.14 -21.70 -7.51
N THR A 180 15.19 -21.96 -6.63
CA THR A 180 14.57 -23.29 -6.44
C THR A 180 13.28 -23.47 -7.22
N ARG A 181 12.84 -22.45 -7.99
CA ARG A 181 11.57 -22.43 -8.72
C ARG A 181 11.78 -22.21 -10.21
N ASP A 182 11.11 -23.01 -11.02
CA ASP A 182 11.13 -22.81 -12.48
C ASP A 182 10.25 -21.58 -12.85
N GLY A 183 10.78 -20.75 -13.76
CA GLY A 183 10.04 -19.59 -14.30
C GLY A 183 10.01 -18.35 -13.42
N VAL A 184 10.67 -18.35 -12.25
CA VAL A 184 10.79 -17.19 -11.37
C VAL A 184 12.19 -16.62 -11.43
N GLY A 185 12.33 -15.35 -11.81
CA GLY A 185 13.64 -14.71 -11.92
C GLY A 185 13.53 -13.19 -11.94
N PHE A 186 14.68 -12.53 -11.95
CA PHE A 186 14.78 -11.09 -11.81
C PHE A 186 15.38 -10.43 -13.05
N SER A 187 14.87 -9.24 -13.38
CA SER A 187 15.48 -8.31 -14.33
C SER A 187 16.48 -7.41 -13.60
N HIS A 188 16.04 -6.82 -12.50
CA HIS A 188 16.81 -5.86 -11.70
C HIS A 188 16.73 -6.18 -10.22
N TYR A 189 17.74 -5.70 -9.49
CA TYR A 189 17.71 -5.60 -8.06
C TYR A 189 18.36 -4.28 -7.61
N VAL A 190 17.72 -3.56 -6.70
CA VAL A 190 18.31 -2.42 -5.99
C VAL A 190 18.11 -2.60 -4.49
N GLY A 191 19.22 -2.69 -3.77
CA GLY A 191 19.22 -2.54 -2.33
C GLY A 191 19.15 -1.06 -1.98
N VAL A 192 17.99 -0.54 -1.62
CA VAL A 192 17.81 0.90 -1.37
C VAL A 192 18.50 1.37 -0.07
N GLY A 193 18.77 0.47 0.86
CA GLY A 193 19.45 0.80 2.12
C GLY A 193 18.67 1.81 2.95
N ASN A 194 19.35 2.86 3.45
CA ASN A 194 18.74 3.91 4.27
C ASN A 194 17.86 4.90 3.49
N GLU A 195 17.81 4.82 2.14
CA GLU A 195 17.04 5.78 1.31
C GLU A 195 17.44 7.26 1.53
N ALA A 196 18.71 7.54 1.75
CA ALA A 196 19.16 8.88 2.10
C ALA A 196 19.06 9.87 0.94
N ASP A 197 19.17 9.42 -0.33
CA ASP A 197 19.06 10.26 -1.51
C ASP A 197 18.08 9.68 -2.53
N LEU A 198 18.44 8.60 -3.24
CA LEU A 198 17.51 7.89 -4.14
C LEU A 198 16.53 7.04 -3.34
N GLN A 199 15.23 7.28 -3.57
CA GLN A 199 14.13 6.66 -2.86
C GLN A 199 13.34 5.71 -3.77
N PHE A 200 12.48 4.86 -3.21
CA PHE A 200 11.69 3.88 -3.97
C PHE A 200 11.00 4.46 -5.19
N HIS A 201 10.33 5.60 -5.04
CA HIS A 201 9.54 6.20 -6.11
C HIS A 201 10.36 6.65 -7.32
N GLU A 202 11.65 6.95 -7.14
CA GLU A 202 12.53 7.44 -8.23
C GLU A 202 12.96 6.32 -9.18
N TYR A 203 12.93 5.04 -8.73
CA TYR A 203 13.23 3.89 -9.58
C TYR A 203 12.03 3.44 -10.42
N LEU A 204 10.80 3.71 -9.97
CA LEU A 204 9.58 3.21 -10.60
C LEU A 204 9.46 3.57 -12.08
N PRO A 205 9.68 4.84 -12.52
CA PRO A 205 9.57 5.21 -13.93
C PRO A 205 10.59 4.52 -14.84
N TYR A 206 11.81 4.26 -14.34
CA TYR A 206 12.83 3.53 -15.09
C TYR A 206 12.41 2.07 -15.29
N LEU A 207 11.96 1.42 -14.22
CA LEU A 207 11.56 0.02 -14.25
C LEU A 207 10.28 -0.21 -15.06
N ASP A 208 9.36 0.74 -15.07
CA ASP A 208 8.16 0.73 -15.93
C ASP A 208 8.52 0.85 -17.42
N ALA A 209 9.56 1.62 -17.75
CA ALA A 209 10.03 1.79 -19.13
C ALA A 209 10.95 0.66 -19.62
N ASP A 210 11.46 -0.19 -18.71
CA ASP A 210 12.37 -1.28 -19.02
C ASP A 210 11.63 -2.47 -19.66
N PRO A 211 11.99 -2.88 -20.91
CA PRO A 211 11.29 -3.94 -21.60
C PRO A 211 11.49 -5.34 -20.99
N GLU A 212 12.46 -5.51 -20.10
CA GLU A 212 12.76 -6.77 -19.43
C GLU A 212 12.05 -6.88 -18.07
N THR A 213 11.35 -5.82 -17.64
CA THR A 213 10.63 -5.76 -16.36
C THR A 213 9.12 -5.82 -16.59
N GLU A 214 8.47 -6.87 -16.06
CA GLU A 214 7.01 -7.06 -16.11
C GLU A 214 6.33 -6.74 -14.80
N VAL A 215 7.03 -6.88 -13.65
CA VAL A 215 6.49 -6.61 -12.31
C VAL A 215 7.56 -6.01 -11.41
N ILE A 216 7.21 -4.98 -10.66
CA ILE A 216 8.08 -4.38 -9.63
C ILE A 216 7.70 -4.95 -8.27
N VAL A 217 8.69 -5.50 -7.56
CA VAL A 217 8.55 -6.10 -6.23
C VAL A 217 9.27 -5.24 -5.21
N CYS A 218 8.58 -4.81 -4.14
CA CYS A 218 9.15 -3.97 -3.10
C CYS A 218 9.08 -4.67 -1.73
N TYR A 219 10.22 -4.76 -1.05
CA TYR A 219 10.24 -5.04 0.38
C TYR A 219 10.50 -3.75 1.14
N VAL A 220 9.52 -3.31 1.91
CA VAL A 220 9.48 -1.99 2.53
C VAL A 220 9.42 -2.09 4.05
N GLU A 221 10.38 -1.47 4.74
CA GLU A 221 10.38 -1.28 6.21
C GLU A 221 9.76 0.09 6.59
N GLY A 222 9.98 1.11 5.76
CA GLY A 222 9.36 2.43 5.81
C GLY A 222 9.58 3.16 4.49
N LEU A 223 8.74 4.14 4.19
CA LEU A 223 8.89 5.01 3.02
C LEU A 223 9.34 6.40 3.50
N SER A 224 10.44 6.90 2.96
CA SER A 224 10.94 8.24 3.29
C SER A 224 10.04 9.33 2.71
N ASP A 225 9.53 9.14 1.49
CA ASP A 225 8.48 9.96 0.88
C ASP A 225 7.38 9.04 0.33
N GLY A 226 6.46 8.64 1.21
CA GLY A 226 5.32 7.79 0.87
C GLY A 226 4.35 8.48 -0.09
N ARG A 227 4.29 9.83 -0.05
CA ARG A 227 3.44 10.62 -0.93
C ARG A 227 3.95 10.61 -2.38
N ALA A 228 5.25 10.78 -2.58
CA ALA A 228 5.85 10.64 -3.90
C ALA A 228 5.75 9.19 -4.41
N PHE A 229 5.89 8.20 -3.52
CA PHE A 229 5.68 6.79 -3.88
C PHE A 229 4.24 6.54 -4.35
N LEU A 230 3.23 7.03 -3.62
CA LEU A 230 1.82 6.96 -4.02
C LEU A 230 1.58 7.53 -5.41
N GLN A 231 2.15 8.72 -5.70
CA GLN A 231 2.00 9.38 -6.99
C GLN A 231 2.62 8.55 -8.12
N GLN A 232 3.88 8.14 -7.97
CA GLN A 232 4.59 7.41 -9.02
C GLN A 232 4.02 6.00 -9.24
N ALA A 233 3.65 5.29 -8.16
CA ALA A 233 3.01 3.99 -8.27
C ALA A 233 1.69 4.09 -9.03
N ARG A 234 0.86 5.09 -8.73
CA ARG A 234 -0.43 5.31 -9.40
C ARG A 234 -0.28 5.67 -10.89
N GLU A 235 0.82 6.27 -11.30
CA GLU A 235 1.09 6.59 -12.71
C GLU A 235 1.44 5.35 -13.54
N ILE A 236 2.13 4.35 -12.95
CA ILE A 236 2.65 3.20 -13.67
C ILE A 236 1.80 1.93 -13.51
N VAL A 237 1.06 1.81 -12.40
CA VAL A 237 0.40 0.57 -11.97
C VAL A 237 -0.65 0.05 -12.96
N THR A 238 -1.13 0.86 -13.89
CA THR A 238 -2.05 0.42 -14.95
C THR A 238 -1.37 -0.45 -16.00
N GLU A 239 -0.05 -0.28 -16.18
CA GLU A 239 0.77 -1.04 -17.12
C GLU A 239 1.66 -2.06 -16.38
N THR A 240 2.46 -1.60 -15.41
CA THR A 240 3.41 -2.40 -14.65
C THR A 240 2.92 -2.61 -13.22
N PRO A 241 2.54 -3.85 -12.81
CA PRO A 241 2.14 -4.13 -11.44
C PRO A 241 3.24 -3.84 -10.44
N VAL A 242 2.87 -3.26 -9.28
CA VAL A 242 3.75 -3.06 -8.14
C VAL A 242 3.27 -3.92 -6.99
N VAL A 243 4.11 -4.82 -6.49
CA VAL A 243 3.80 -5.72 -5.36
C VAL A 243 4.63 -5.32 -4.16
N VAL A 244 3.99 -5.07 -3.02
CA VAL A 244 4.64 -4.61 -1.80
C VAL A 244 4.45 -5.59 -0.65
N LEU A 245 5.56 -6.01 -0.04
CA LEU A 245 5.59 -6.64 1.27
C LEU A 245 6.06 -5.62 2.30
N LYS A 246 5.13 -5.10 3.11
CA LYS A 246 5.42 -4.13 4.18
C LYS A 246 5.71 -4.84 5.48
N SER A 247 6.90 -4.63 6.04
CA SER A 247 7.24 -5.09 7.40
C SER A 247 6.88 -4.04 8.47
N GLY A 248 6.97 -4.40 9.75
CA GLY A 248 6.69 -3.47 10.84
C GLY A 248 5.18 -3.18 11.06
N ARG A 249 4.27 -4.08 10.68
CA ARG A 249 2.81 -3.90 10.80
C ARG A 249 2.32 -3.96 12.25
N SER A 250 2.89 -4.81 13.07
CA SER A 250 2.53 -4.94 14.49
C SER A 250 3.31 -3.97 15.38
N VAL A 251 2.81 -3.67 16.59
CA VAL A 251 3.51 -2.85 17.59
C VAL A 251 4.93 -3.36 17.86
N VAL A 252 5.11 -4.68 17.90
CA VAL A 252 6.42 -5.30 18.08
C VAL A 252 7.29 -5.14 16.84
N GLY A 253 6.69 -5.34 15.66
CA GLY A 253 7.34 -5.15 14.37
C GLY A 253 7.76 -3.70 14.13
N LYS A 254 6.90 -2.72 14.43
CA LYS A 254 7.21 -1.27 14.34
C LYS A 254 8.45 -0.92 15.17
N ARG A 255 8.52 -1.38 16.41
CA ARG A 255 9.69 -1.16 17.29
C ARG A 255 10.97 -1.82 16.75
N SER A 256 10.84 -2.98 16.09
CA SER A 256 11.99 -3.67 15.47
C SER A 256 12.47 -2.91 14.23
N ALA A 257 11.57 -2.49 13.35
CA ALA A 257 11.88 -1.75 12.13
C ALA A 257 12.55 -0.39 12.45
N SER A 258 11.97 0.39 13.36
CA SER A 258 12.56 1.69 13.76
C SER A 258 13.94 1.58 14.42
N SER A 259 14.24 0.44 15.08
CA SER A 259 15.60 0.16 15.58
C SER A 259 16.59 -0.18 14.47
N HIS A 260 16.12 -0.61 13.30
CA HIS A 260 16.95 -1.14 12.21
C HIS A 260 17.25 -0.09 11.14
N THR A 261 16.26 0.73 10.79
CA THR A 261 16.36 1.70 9.70
C THR A 261 16.26 3.16 10.15
N GLY A 262 15.92 3.42 11.43
CA GLY A 262 15.65 4.79 11.91
C GLY A 262 14.36 5.42 11.35
N SER A 263 13.63 4.72 10.48
CA SER A 263 12.41 5.24 9.85
C SER A 263 11.21 5.19 10.79
N LEU A 264 10.33 6.21 10.69
CA LEU A 264 9.03 6.25 11.37
C LEU A 264 8.09 5.26 10.67
N ALA A 265 7.69 4.21 11.37
CA ALA A 265 6.66 3.29 10.87
C ALA A 265 5.26 3.91 11.10
N GLY A 266 4.55 4.26 10.05
CA GLY A 266 3.17 4.74 10.08
C GLY A 266 2.16 3.70 10.61
N ASP A 267 0.89 4.06 10.67
CA ASP A 267 -0.17 3.09 11.00
C ASP A 267 -0.32 2.06 9.88
N ALA A 268 -0.46 0.78 10.24
CA ALA A 268 -0.53 -0.29 9.25
C ALA A 268 -1.81 -0.18 8.40
N ALA A 269 -2.95 0.16 9.03
CA ALA A 269 -4.22 0.33 8.32
C ALA A 269 -4.16 1.50 7.34
N VAL A 270 -3.55 2.62 7.73
CA VAL A 270 -3.31 3.77 6.85
C VAL A 270 -2.41 3.36 5.69
N THR A 271 -1.28 2.70 5.98
CA THR A 271 -0.33 2.28 4.94
C THR A 271 -0.98 1.34 3.92
N ASP A 272 -1.73 0.33 4.38
CA ASP A 272 -2.40 -0.63 3.51
C ASP A 272 -3.44 0.06 2.61
N SER A 273 -4.29 0.91 3.19
CA SER A 273 -5.32 1.64 2.46
C SER A 273 -4.73 2.61 1.42
N VAL A 274 -3.61 3.28 1.73
CA VAL A 274 -2.93 4.20 0.80
C VAL A 274 -2.23 3.44 -0.33
N LEU A 275 -1.59 2.30 -0.04
CA LEU A 275 -1.03 1.43 -1.08
C LEU A 275 -2.13 0.90 -2.00
N GLU A 276 -3.27 0.51 -1.44
CA GLU A 276 -4.45 0.10 -2.18
C GLU A 276 -5.00 1.22 -3.08
N GLN A 277 -5.08 2.45 -2.56
CA GLN A 277 -5.46 3.65 -3.32
C GLN A 277 -4.51 3.89 -4.51
N ALA A 278 -3.23 3.60 -4.37
CA ALA A 278 -2.25 3.67 -5.45
C ALA A 278 -2.42 2.57 -6.51
N GLY A 279 -3.26 1.55 -6.26
CA GLY A 279 -3.38 0.37 -7.10
C GLY A 279 -2.28 -0.66 -6.87
N VAL A 280 -1.46 -0.48 -5.84
CA VAL A 280 -0.40 -1.40 -5.45
C VAL A 280 -0.99 -2.68 -4.87
N VAL A 281 -0.40 -3.81 -5.18
CA VAL A 281 -0.76 -5.12 -4.62
C VAL A 281 0.03 -5.35 -3.34
N SER A 282 -0.63 -5.27 -2.19
CA SER A 282 -0.03 -5.58 -0.89
C SER A 282 -0.13 -7.08 -0.61
N VAL A 283 0.95 -7.66 -0.09
CA VAL A 283 0.99 -9.02 0.44
C VAL A 283 1.37 -9.02 1.91
N ASP A 284 0.76 -9.93 2.68
CA ASP A 284 0.94 -9.97 4.13
C ASP A 284 2.07 -10.90 4.57
N ARG A 285 2.43 -11.84 3.72
CA ARG A 285 3.34 -12.94 4.02
C ARG A 285 4.47 -13.03 3.00
N SER A 286 5.66 -13.36 3.49
CA SER A 286 6.85 -13.51 2.63
C SER A 286 6.71 -14.64 1.61
N ASP A 287 5.98 -15.70 1.94
CA ASP A 287 5.73 -16.83 1.04
C ASP A 287 4.70 -16.53 -0.07
N GLU A 288 3.97 -15.42 0.02
CA GLU A 288 3.07 -14.91 -1.01
C GLU A 288 3.83 -14.07 -2.05
N LEU A 289 4.89 -13.36 -1.66
CA LEU A 289 5.52 -12.28 -2.45
C LEU A 289 5.92 -12.71 -3.86
N LEU A 290 6.77 -13.73 -3.98
CA LEU A 290 7.23 -14.20 -5.31
C LEU A 290 6.13 -14.94 -6.07
N ASN A 291 5.20 -15.61 -5.38
CA ASN A 291 4.09 -16.30 -6.03
C ASN A 291 3.12 -15.31 -6.68
N VAL A 292 2.76 -14.25 -5.96
CA VAL A 292 1.90 -13.18 -6.46
C VAL A 292 2.59 -12.41 -7.60
N ALA A 293 3.86 -12.04 -7.41
CA ALA A 293 4.60 -11.31 -8.44
C ALA A 293 4.73 -12.11 -9.74
N ASN A 294 5.09 -13.39 -9.65
CA ASN A 294 5.21 -14.25 -10.81
C ASN A 294 3.86 -14.47 -11.52
N ALA A 295 2.79 -14.61 -10.76
CA ALA A 295 1.45 -14.74 -11.33
C ALA A 295 0.98 -13.47 -12.04
N LEU A 296 1.31 -12.29 -11.51
CA LEU A 296 1.01 -11.00 -12.16
C LEU A 296 1.81 -10.80 -13.45
N ALA A 297 3.03 -11.38 -13.53
CA ALA A 297 3.86 -11.37 -14.74
C ALA A 297 3.36 -12.34 -15.81
N SER A 298 2.80 -13.52 -15.41
CA SER A 298 2.50 -14.60 -16.35
C SER A 298 1.02 -14.75 -16.71
N LEU A 299 0.10 -14.38 -15.81
CA LEU A 299 -1.32 -14.63 -15.99
C LEU A 299 -2.05 -13.45 -16.66
N PRO A 300 -3.08 -13.73 -17.48
CA PRO A 300 -3.98 -12.69 -17.99
C PRO A 300 -4.72 -12.01 -16.84
N ARG A 301 -5.04 -10.72 -17.03
CA ARG A 301 -5.78 -9.89 -16.06
C ARG A 301 -7.28 -10.16 -16.21
N PRO A 302 -7.96 -10.73 -15.21
CA PRO A 302 -9.40 -11.03 -15.31
C PRO A 302 -10.26 -9.78 -15.26
N ASP A 303 -11.50 -9.89 -15.78
CA ASP A 303 -12.46 -8.78 -15.83
C ASP A 303 -13.24 -8.58 -14.52
N GLY A 304 -13.21 -9.58 -13.61
CA GLY A 304 -13.99 -9.55 -12.38
C GLY A 304 -13.42 -10.44 -11.28
N LEU A 305 -14.21 -10.64 -10.24
CA LEU A 305 -13.82 -11.33 -9.00
C LEU A 305 -14.50 -12.72 -8.84
N ASN A 306 -15.07 -13.27 -9.92
CA ASN A 306 -15.81 -14.52 -9.88
C ASN A 306 -14.94 -15.71 -10.22
N VAL A 307 -14.78 -16.66 -9.31
CA VAL A 307 -13.90 -17.80 -9.46
C VAL A 307 -14.69 -19.09 -9.68
N GLY A 308 -14.35 -19.81 -10.74
CA GLY A 308 -14.70 -21.22 -10.90
C GLY A 308 -13.73 -22.07 -10.10
N VAL A 309 -14.26 -23.02 -9.32
CA VAL A 309 -13.45 -23.97 -8.54
C VAL A 309 -13.66 -25.38 -9.10
N LEU A 310 -12.55 -26.04 -9.48
CA LEU A 310 -12.53 -27.43 -9.92
C LEU A 310 -11.66 -28.25 -8.96
N ALA A 311 -12.25 -29.23 -8.27
CA ALA A 311 -11.60 -29.97 -7.20
C ALA A 311 -11.69 -31.48 -7.37
N ASP A 312 -10.67 -32.18 -6.92
CA ASP A 312 -10.63 -33.66 -6.83
C ASP A 312 -11.61 -34.25 -5.84
N GLY A 313 -12.12 -33.47 -4.92
CA GLY A 313 -13.02 -33.96 -3.88
C GLY A 313 -13.62 -32.84 -3.03
N GLY A 314 -14.77 -33.12 -2.41
CA GLY A 314 -15.57 -32.16 -1.66
C GLY A 314 -14.82 -31.42 -0.54
N GLY A 315 -13.82 -32.06 0.07
CA GLY A 315 -13.00 -31.41 1.12
C GLY A 315 -12.17 -30.25 0.56
N HIS A 316 -11.47 -30.47 -0.56
CA HIS A 316 -10.71 -29.41 -1.24
C HIS A 316 -11.64 -28.31 -1.78
N ALA A 317 -12.79 -28.71 -2.37
CA ALA A 317 -13.80 -27.80 -2.88
C ALA A 317 -14.32 -26.83 -1.81
N THR A 318 -14.65 -27.34 -0.61
CA THR A 318 -15.16 -26.53 0.50
C THR A 318 -14.09 -25.56 1.02
N LEU A 319 -12.88 -26.07 1.30
CA LEU A 319 -11.77 -25.23 1.77
C LEU A 319 -11.39 -24.15 0.78
N ALA A 320 -11.42 -24.46 -0.53
CA ALA A 320 -11.15 -23.48 -1.57
C ALA A 320 -12.19 -22.36 -1.60
N ALA A 321 -13.49 -22.72 -1.48
CA ALA A 321 -14.55 -21.72 -1.43
C ALA A 321 -14.42 -20.78 -0.23
N ASP A 322 -14.11 -21.34 0.97
CA ASP A 322 -13.88 -20.55 2.18
C ASP A 322 -12.67 -19.61 2.00
N ALA A 323 -11.51 -20.14 1.54
CA ALA A 323 -10.30 -19.37 1.37
C ALA A 323 -10.43 -18.23 0.32
N LEU A 324 -11.20 -18.45 -0.74
CA LEU A 324 -11.50 -17.43 -1.75
C LEU A 324 -12.43 -16.35 -1.19
N ALA A 325 -13.47 -16.75 -0.47
CA ALA A 325 -14.44 -15.83 0.14
C ALA A 325 -13.80 -14.93 1.21
N GLU A 326 -12.89 -15.46 2.04
CA GLU A 326 -12.12 -14.69 3.03
C GLU A 326 -11.24 -13.60 2.38
N ARG A 327 -10.93 -13.74 1.07
CA ARG A 327 -10.14 -12.77 0.30
C ARG A 327 -10.99 -11.89 -0.63
N GLY A 328 -12.30 -11.85 -0.42
CA GLY A 328 -13.22 -11.01 -1.19
C GLY A 328 -13.56 -11.53 -2.59
N LEU A 329 -13.16 -12.76 -2.95
CA LEU A 329 -13.54 -13.37 -4.22
C LEU A 329 -14.90 -14.10 -4.11
N SER A 330 -15.66 -14.07 -5.20
CA SER A 330 -16.95 -14.75 -5.28
C SER A 330 -16.81 -16.13 -5.94
N VAL A 331 -17.56 -17.10 -5.45
CA VAL A 331 -17.70 -18.44 -6.05
C VAL A 331 -19.14 -18.58 -6.55
N PRO A 332 -19.52 -18.00 -7.69
CA PRO A 332 -20.90 -17.92 -8.14
C PRO A 332 -21.40 -19.29 -8.63
N ARG A 333 -22.72 -19.45 -8.61
CA ARG A 333 -23.35 -20.62 -9.21
C ARG A 333 -23.17 -20.58 -10.73
N LEU A 334 -22.65 -21.68 -11.31
CA LEU A 334 -22.52 -21.81 -12.76
C LEU A 334 -23.89 -21.82 -13.45
N SER A 335 -23.93 -21.38 -14.71
CA SER A 335 -25.13 -21.38 -15.54
C SER A 335 -25.68 -22.81 -15.71
N GLU A 336 -26.99 -22.92 -15.96
CA GLU A 336 -27.63 -24.23 -16.18
C GLU A 336 -27.04 -24.98 -17.38
N SER A 337 -26.60 -24.26 -18.42
CA SER A 337 -25.94 -24.82 -19.60
C SER A 337 -24.59 -25.45 -19.25
N THR A 338 -23.78 -24.78 -18.44
CA THR A 338 -22.48 -25.30 -17.95
C THR A 338 -22.69 -26.50 -17.05
N GLN A 339 -23.62 -26.42 -16.10
CA GLN A 339 -23.97 -27.56 -15.26
C GLN A 339 -24.44 -28.79 -16.05
N ALA A 340 -25.22 -28.58 -17.13
CA ALA A 340 -25.67 -29.66 -18.00
C ALA A 340 -24.48 -30.31 -18.72
N ARG A 341 -23.56 -29.51 -19.25
CA ARG A 341 -22.32 -29.99 -19.90
C ARG A 341 -21.43 -30.78 -18.94
N LEU A 342 -21.24 -30.30 -17.70
CA LEU A 342 -20.48 -31.01 -16.68
C LEU A 342 -21.08 -32.36 -16.32
N ARG A 343 -22.44 -32.49 -16.28
CA ARG A 343 -23.11 -33.78 -16.04
C ARG A 343 -22.91 -34.80 -17.15
N GLU A 344 -22.52 -34.40 -18.35
CA GLU A 344 -22.20 -35.35 -19.45
C GLU A 344 -20.84 -36.03 -19.24
N SER A 345 -19.90 -35.36 -18.57
CA SER A 345 -18.52 -35.83 -18.35
C SER A 345 -18.30 -36.41 -16.95
N LEU A 346 -19.13 -36.08 -15.97
CA LEU A 346 -18.93 -36.40 -14.58
C LEU A 346 -19.92 -37.47 -14.06
N PRO A 347 -19.55 -38.29 -13.04
CA PRO A 347 -20.46 -39.24 -12.43
C PRO A 347 -21.61 -38.54 -11.68
N ASP A 348 -22.72 -39.25 -11.48
CA ASP A 348 -23.93 -38.74 -10.81
C ASP A 348 -23.66 -38.19 -9.38
N ALA A 349 -22.59 -38.68 -8.73
CA ALA A 349 -22.19 -38.21 -7.40
C ALA A 349 -21.44 -36.87 -7.39
N ALA A 350 -21.03 -36.38 -8.54
CA ALA A 350 -20.24 -35.15 -8.67
C ALA A 350 -21.09 -33.88 -8.38
N SER A 351 -20.47 -32.88 -7.78
CA SER A 351 -21.03 -31.52 -7.69
C SER A 351 -20.72 -30.77 -8.98
N VAL A 352 -21.75 -30.17 -9.60
CA VAL A 352 -21.60 -29.40 -10.85
C VAL A 352 -22.02 -27.93 -10.71
N VAL A 353 -22.18 -27.47 -9.47
CA VAL A 353 -22.81 -26.17 -9.19
C VAL A 353 -21.78 -25.03 -9.07
N ASN A 354 -20.60 -25.26 -8.67
CA ASN A 354 -19.50 -24.43 -8.19
C ASN A 354 -19.56 -24.29 -6.65
N PRO A 355 -18.56 -24.82 -5.95
CA PRO A 355 -17.41 -25.59 -6.47
C PRO A 355 -17.81 -26.88 -7.19
N VAL A 356 -17.09 -27.19 -8.27
CA VAL A 356 -17.22 -28.45 -9.00
C VAL A 356 -16.32 -29.49 -8.34
N ASP A 357 -16.95 -30.58 -7.81
CA ASP A 357 -16.24 -31.75 -7.26
C ASP A 357 -16.38 -32.91 -8.24
N VAL A 358 -15.27 -33.38 -8.79
CA VAL A 358 -15.26 -34.45 -9.81
C VAL A 358 -15.63 -35.83 -9.24
N ALA A 359 -15.66 -36.01 -7.90
CA ALA A 359 -16.09 -37.20 -7.19
C ALA A 359 -15.46 -38.51 -7.73
N GLY A 360 -14.13 -38.50 -8.00
CA GLY A 360 -13.40 -39.64 -8.56
C GLY A 360 -13.60 -39.88 -10.07
N GLY A 361 -14.25 -38.93 -10.77
CA GLY A 361 -14.43 -39.02 -12.23
C GLY A 361 -13.10 -38.98 -13.02
N THR A 362 -12.02 -38.55 -12.37
CA THR A 362 -10.66 -38.41 -12.92
C THR A 362 -9.74 -39.60 -12.59
N ASP A 363 -10.18 -40.55 -11.78
CA ASP A 363 -9.32 -41.66 -11.30
C ASP A 363 -8.85 -42.59 -12.43
N GLU A 364 -9.66 -42.74 -13.49
CA GLU A 364 -9.36 -43.57 -14.65
C GLU A 364 -8.87 -42.74 -15.86
N ASP A 365 -9.27 -41.46 -15.96
CA ASP A 365 -8.97 -40.59 -17.10
C ASP A 365 -8.86 -39.12 -16.65
N GLN A 366 -7.64 -38.63 -16.54
CA GLN A 366 -7.34 -37.25 -16.13
C GLN A 366 -7.69 -36.19 -17.20
N SER A 367 -8.02 -36.61 -18.44
CA SER A 367 -8.53 -35.68 -19.47
C SER A 367 -9.87 -35.03 -19.06
N VAL A 368 -10.61 -35.64 -18.13
CA VAL A 368 -11.83 -35.09 -17.55
C VAL A 368 -11.60 -33.74 -16.88
N PHE A 369 -10.41 -33.48 -16.30
CA PHE A 369 -10.07 -32.15 -15.78
C PHE A 369 -10.13 -31.07 -16.88
N VAL A 370 -9.62 -31.39 -18.08
CA VAL A 370 -9.61 -30.47 -19.22
C VAL A 370 -11.02 -30.16 -19.70
N ASP A 371 -11.87 -31.18 -19.82
CA ASP A 371 -13.28 -31.00 -20.23
C ASP A 371 -14.06 -30.17 -19.23
N CYS A 372 -13.85 -30.40 -17.92
CA CYS A 372 -14.46 -29.62 -16.86
C CYS A 372 -13.94 -28.17 -16.84
N ALA A 373 -12.62 -27.97 -16.92
CA ALA A 373 -12.01 -26.64 -16.99
C ALA A 373 -12.55 -25.85 -18.18
N ALA A 374 -12.58 -26.44 -19.39
CA ALA A 374 -13.14 -25.82 -20.60
C ALA A 374 -14.64 -25.49 -20.47
N ALA A 375 -15.40 -26.29 -19.71
CA ALA A 375 -16.79 -25.98 -19.44
C ALA A 375 -16.95 -24.79 -18.48
N ILE A 376 -16.13 -24.71 -17.43
CA ILE A 376 -16.16 -23.67 -16.40
C ILE A 376 -15.65 -22.35 -17.00
N LEU A 377 -14.54 -22.34 -17.74
CA LEU A 377 -13.97 -21.15 -18.38
C LEU A 377 -14.91 -20.55 -19.45
N ALA A 378 -15.77 -21.37 -20.06
CA ALA A 378 -16.79 -20.90 -20.99
C ALA A 378 -18.06 -20.33 -20.30
N ASP A 379 -18.17 -20.40 -18.97
CA ASP A 379 -19.32 -19.87 -18.22
C ASP A 379 -19.20 -18.34 -18.10
N PRO A 380 -20.25 -17.58 -18.49
CA PRO A 380 -20.21 -16.11 -18.44
C PRO A 380 -20.15 -15.53 -17.01
N ASN A 381 -20.31 -16.36 -15.99
CA ASN A 381 -20.21 -15.94 -14.59
C ASN A 381 -18.83 -16.24 -13.98
N VAL A 382 -17.84 -16.62 -14.76
CA VAL A 382 -16.50 -17.01 -14.27
C VAL A 382 -15.43 -16.13 -14.90
N ASP A 383 -14.62 -15.50 -14.07
CA ASP A 383 -13.53 -14.61 -14.45
C ASP A 383 -12.14 -15.26 -14.24
N ALA A 384 -12.07 -16.29 -13.40
CA ALA A 384 -10.83 -17.01 -13.08
C ALA A 384 -11.11 -18.47 -12.70
N LEU A 385 -10.12 -19.37 -12.78
CA LEU A 385 -10.24 -20.79 -12.40
C LEU A 385 -9.19 -21.18 -11.36
N LEU A 386 -9.66 -21.78 -10.26
CA LEU A 386 -8.82 -22.50 -9.30
C LEU A 386 -9.03 -24.01 -9.48
N LEU A 387 -7.97 -24.70 -9.91
CA LEU A 387 -7.90 -26.17 -9.87
C LEU A 387 -7.22 -26.59 -8.54
N THR A 388 -7.88 -27.40 -7.70
CA THR A 388 -7.36 -27.74 -6.38
C THR A 388 -7.44 -29.24 -6.10
N GLY A 389 -6.40 -29.78 -5.47
CA GLY A 389 -6.38 -31.14 -4.93
C GLY A 389 -5.13 -31.94 -5.28
N LEU A 390 -5.25 -32.92 -6.16
CA LEU A 390 -4.25 -33.95 -6.40
C LEU A 390 -3.68 -33.96 -7.83
N PHE A 391 -4.06 -33.02 -8.69
CA PHE A 391 -3.61 -32.94 -10.06
C PHE A 391 -2.08 -32.95 -10.16
N GLY A 392 -1.52 -33.73 -11.09
CA GLY A 392 -0.09 -33.93 -11.25
C GLY A 392 0.49 -35.02 -10.34
N GLY A 393 -0.33 -35.66 -9.47
CA GLY A 393 0.08 -36.72 -8.57
C GLY A 393 -0.48 -38.12 -8.88
N TYR A 394 -1.30 -38.27 -9.89
CA TYR A 394 -1.94 -39.56 -10.23
C TYR A 394 -0.92 -40.62 -10.66
N GLY A 395 0.14 -40.22 -11.37
CA GLY A 395 1.25 -41.08 -11.70
C GLY A 395 1.97 -41.66 -10.48
N ILE A 396 2.10 -40.89 -9.42
CA ILE A 396 2.69 -41.29 -8.13
C ILE A 396 1.70 -42.14 -7.33
N ARG A 397 0.44 -41.69 -7.25
CA ARG A 397 -0.59 -42.28 -6.38
C ARG A 397 -1.07 -43.64 -6.86
N PHE A 398 -1.26 -43.82 -8.17
CA PHE A 398 -1.86 -45.02 -8.73
C PHE A 398 -0.89 -45.82 -9.60
N ALA A 399 -0.36 -45.24 -10.68
CA ALA A 399 0.58 -45.93 -11.57
C ALA A 399 1.28 -44.94 -12.50
N GLU A 400 2.57 -45.18 -12.77
CA GLU A 400 3.44 -44.34 -13.61
C GLU A 400 2.84 -44.07 -15.02
N GLN A 401 2.04 -44.97 -15.53
CA GLN A 401 1.36 -44.82 -16.83
C GLN A 401 0.38 -43.64 -16.90
N TYR A 402 -0.09 -43.13 -15.78
CA TYR A 402 -0.96 -41.94 -15.71
C TYR A 402 -0.19 -40.63 -15.89
N THR A 403 1.14 -40.64 -15.70
CA THR A 403 1.98 -39.43 -15.89
C THR A 403 1.86 -38.86 -17.28
N ASP A 404 1.88 -39.71 -18.34
CA ASP A 404 1.75 -39.23 -19.72
C ASP A 404 0.39 -38.56 -19.98
N VAL A 405 -0.69 -39.12 -19.40
CA VAL A 405 -2.06 -38.58 -19.52
C VAL A 405 -2.16 -37.23 -18.78
N GLU A 406 -1.55 -37.12 -17.59
CA GLU A 406 -1.51 -35.87 -16.83
C GLU A 406 -0.68 -34.80 -17.54
N VAL A 407 0.43 -35.17 -18.24
CA VAL A 407 1.23 -34.25 -19.06
C VAL A 407 0.43 -33.72 -20.26
N GLU A 408 -0.37 -34.59 -20.92
CA GLU A 408 -1.27 -34.15 -21.97
C GLU A 408 -2.37 -33.23 -21.42
N ALA A 409 -2.94 -33.54 -20.25
CA ALA A 409 -3.94 -32.72 -19.58
C ALA A 409 -3.37 -31.36 -19.14
N ALA A 410 -2.16 -31.32 -18.57
CA ALA A 410 -1.46 -30.10 -18.18
C ALA A 410 -1.20 -29.19 -19.41
N THR A 411 -0.77 -29.81 -20.52
CA THR A 411 -0.58 -29.09 -21.79
C THR A 411 -1.90 -28.48 -22.30
N ALA A 412 -2.99 -29.23 -22.19
CA ALA A 412 -4.31 -28.76 -22.62
C ALA A 412 -4.87 -27.66 -21.70
N LEU A 413 -4.68 -27.78 -20.37
CA LEU A 413 -5.07 -26.74 -19.41
C LEU A 413 -4.37 -25.40 -19.68
N ALA A 414 -3.05 -25.43 -19.92
CA ALA A 414 -2.29 -24.22 -20.28
C ALA A 414 -2.74 -23.61 -21.62
N ASN A 415 -3.17 -24.45 -22.59
CA ASN A 415 -3.76 -23.94 -23.84
C ASN A 415 -5.14 -23.30 -23.60
N LEU A 416 -5.96 -23.87 -22.69
CA LEU A 416 -7.25 -23.27 -22.34
C LEU A 416 -7.09 -21.89 -21.70
N GLU A 417 -6.11 -21.71 -20.81
CA GLU A 417 -5.80 -20.41 -20.21
C GLU A 417 -5.51 -19.37 -21.29
N ALA A 418 -4.64 -19.69 -22.25
CA ALA A 418 -4.32 -18.80 -23.36
C ALA A 418 -5.50 -18.57 -24.32
N ASP A 419 -6.33 -19.60 -24.61
CA ASP A 419 -7.45 -19.50 -25.54
C ASP A 419 -8.61 -18.67 -24.96
N TYR A 420 -8.85 -18.72 -23.65
CA TYR A 420 -9.91 -17.99 -22.97
C TYR A 420 -9.44 -16.63 -22.39
N GLU A 421 -8.15 -16.37 -22.39
CA GLU A 421 -7.53 -15.19 -21.73
C GLU A 421 -8.00 -15.05 -20.28
N THR A 422 -8.17 -16.20 -19.60
CA THR A 422 -8.72 -16.29 -18.23
C THR A 422 -7.71 -16.98 -17.33
N PRO A 423 -7.29 -16.38 -16.21
CA PRO A 423 -6.24 -16.92 -15.36
C PRO A 423 -6.63 -18.27 -14.75
N ILE A 424 -5.68 -19.20 -14.78
CA ILE A 424 -5.77 -20.51 -14.11
C ILE A 424 -4.67 -20.59 -13.06
N VAL A 425 -5.04 -20.89 -11.82
CA VAL A 425 -4.11 -21.23 -10.74
C VAL A 425 -4.36 -22.68 -10.34
N VAL A 426 -3.28 -23.46 -10.22
CA VAL A 426 -3.34 -24.85 -9.78
C VAL A 426 -2.77 -24.96 -8.37
N GLN A 427 -3.58 -25.45 -7.44
CA GLN A 427 -3.09 -25.91 -6.14
C GLN A 427 -2.99 -27.44 -6.17
N SER A 428 -1.82 -27.99 -5.80
CA SER A 428 -1.65 -29.45 -5.75
C SER A 428 -0.89 -29.88 -4.50
N ALA A 429 -1.43 -30.90 -3.83
CA ALA A 429 -0.75 -31.59 -2.72
C ALA A 429 0.54 -32.32 -3.16
N TYR A 430 0.78 -32.45 -4.47
CA TYR A 430 1.97 -33.07 -5.06
C TYR A 430 2.96 -32.07 -5.62
N GLU A 431 2.78 -30.77 -5.37
CA GLU A 431 3.66 -29.71 -5.88
C GLU A 431 5.14 -29.98 -5.54
N GLY A 432 5.44 -30.27 -4.26
CA GLY A 432 6.81 -30.54 -3.80
C GLY A 432 7.47 -31.83 -4.35
N PHE A 433 6.79 -32.61 -5.19
CA PHE A 433 7.35 -33.79 -5.83
C PHE A 433 7.96 -33.49 -7.24
N ASP A 434 7.87 -32.24 -7.70
CA ASP A 434 8.41 -31.80 -9.00
C ASP A 434 8.05 -32.74 -10.16
N THR A 435 6.75 -32.94 -10.36
CA THR A 435 6.22 -33.87 -11.36
C THR A 435 6.23 -33.28 -12.76
N ALA A 436 6.35 -34.10 -13.79
CA ALA A 436 6.35 -33.67 -15.20
C ALA A 436 5.08 -32.84 -15.58
N PRO A 437 3.85 -33.18 -15.15
CA PRO A 437 2.68 -32.32 -15.39
C PRO A 437 2.81 -30.92 -14.79
N HIS A 438 3.39 -30.80 -13.59
CA HIS A 438 3.60 -29.49 -12.94
C HIS A 438 4.67 -28.67 -13.69
N ALA A 439 5.77 -29.30 -14.12
CA ALA A 439 6.78 -28.62 -14.92
C ALA A 439 6.19 -28.05 -16.23
N VAL A 440 5.34 -28.81 -16.92
CA VAL A 440 4.65 -28.33 -18.14
C VAL A 440 3.75 -27.13 -17.87
N LEU A 441 3.01 -27.11 -16.77
CA LEU A 441 2.18 -25.95 -16.39
C LEU A 441 3.03 -24.71 -16.13
N ARG A 442 4.10 -24.84 -15.30
CA ARG A 442 5.01 -23.74 -14.98
C ARG A 442 5.75 -23.19 -16.21
N GLU A 443 6.28 -24.05 -17.07
CA GLU A 443 6.93 -23.65 -18.33
C GLU A 443 6.00 -22.85 -19.26
N ARG A 444 4.68 -22.95 -19.07
CA ARG A 444 3.67 -22.27 -19.87
C ARG A 444 3.00 -21.10 -19.12
N GLY A 445 3.53 -20.73 -17.96
CA GLY A 445 3.07 -19.59 -17.19
C GLY A 445 1.92 -19.89 -16.20
N VAL A 446 1.41 -21.13 -16.13
CA VAL A 446 0.36 -21.50 -15.17
C VAL A 446 0.96 -21.81 -13.80
N PRO A 447 0.69 -21.04 -12.74
CA PRO A 447 1.24 -21.27 -11.41
C PRO A 447 0.75 -22.57 -10.80
N VAL A 448 1.68 -23.36 -10.23
CA VAL A 448 1.38 -24.54 -9.44
C VAL A 448 1.90 -24.34 -8.03
N LEU A 449 1.00 -24.39 -7.04
CA LEU A 449 1.26 -23.99 -5.65
C LEU A 449 0.89 -25.14 -4.69
N GLU A 450 1.67 -25.32 -3.63
CA GLU A 450 1.41 -26.34 -2.61
C GLU A 450 0.26 -25.92 -1.68
N SER A 451 0.34 -24.69 -1.18
CA SER A 451 -0.62 -24.16 -0.19
C SER A 451 -1.88 -23.60 -0.86
N LEU A 452 -3.05 -24.00 -0.36
CA LEU A 452 -4.32 -23.43 -0.77
C LEU A 452 -4.44 -21.94 -0.39
N ASP A 453 -3.90 -21.56 0.77
CA ASP A 453 -3.89 -20.15 1.22
C ASP A 453 -3.08 -19.28 0.28
N VAL A 454 -1.90 -19.74 -0.17
CA VAL A 454 -1.06 -19.02 -1.14
C VAL A 454 -1.73 -18.99 -2.52
N ALA A 455 -2.37 -20.10 -2.95
CA ALA A 455 -3.07 -20.14 -4.23
C ALA A 455 -4.26 -19.18 -4.27
N SER A 456 -5.07 -19.14 -3.20
CA SER A 456 -6.18 -18.19 -3.10
C SER A 456 -5.71 -16.75 -2.99
N ALA A 457 -4.61 -16.46 -2.26
CA ALA A 457 -4.00 -15.14 -2.20
C ALA A 457 -3.49 -14.68 -3.57
N THR A 458 -2.80 -15.58 -4.29
CA THR A 458 -2.29 -15.32 -5.64
C THR A 458 -3.44 -14.97 -6.60
N LEU A 459 -4.50 -15.78 -6.60
CA LEU A 459 -5.64 -15.54 -7.48
C LEU A 459 -6.40 -14.25 -7.10
N ALA A 460 -6.54 -13.96 -5.80
CA ALA A 460 -7.13 -12.72 -5.33
C ALA A 460 -6.32 -11.50 -5.76
N ALA A 461 -4.99 -11.56 -5.63
CA ALA A 461 -4.09 -10.49 -6.06
C ALA A 461 -4.24 -10.19 -7.56
N VAL A 462 -4.21 -11.23 -8.43
CA VAL A 462 -4.37 -11.08 -9.88
C VAL A 462 -5.74 -10.50 -10.23
N SER A 463 -6.84 -11.01 -9.61
CA SER A 463 -8.21 -10.56 -9.88
C SER A 463 -8.46 -9.14 -9.40
N THR A 464 -8.02 -8.80 -8.19
CA THR A 464 -8.18 -7.47 -7.62
C THR A 464 -7.36 -6.43 -8.39
N TYR A 465 -6.11 -6.78 -8.74
CA TYR A 465 -5.25 -5.90 -9.55
C TYR A 465 -5.90 -5.59 -10.91
N GLY A 466 -6.42 -6.60 -11.63
CA GLY A 466 -7.10 -6.40 -12.91
C GLY A 466 -8.27 -5.41 -12.82
N ALA A 467 -9.11 -5.55 -11.79
CA ALA A 467 -10.24 -4.65 -11.53
C ALA A 467 -9.78 -3.21 -11.18
N ARG A 468 -8.76 -3.08 -10.30
CA ARG A 468 -8.22 -1.78 -9.87
C ARG A 468 -7.50 -1.04 -11.00
N ALA A 469 -6.62 -1.71 -11.72
CA ALA A 469 -5.89 -1.11 -12.84
C ALA A 469 -6.86 -0.51 -13.89
N ARG A 470 -7.99 -1.20 -14.15
CA ARG A 470 -9.04 -0.70 -15.04
C ARG A 470 -9.74 0.53 -14.47
N ALA A 471 -10.15 0.49 -13.20
CA ALA A 471 -10.79 1.62 -12.53
C ALA A 471 -9.87 2.85 -12.50
N LEU A 472 -8.56 2.66 -12.26
CA LEU A 472 -7.57 3.73 -12.30
C LEU A 472 -7.35 4.30 -13.71
N ALA A 473 -7.35 3.46 -14.75
CA ALA A 473 -7.23 3.90 -16.13
C ALA A 473 -8.44 4.76 -16.58
N GLU A 474 -9.62 4.53 -16.00
CA GLU A 474 -10.82 5.32 -16.23
C GLU A 474 -10.85 6.63 -15.44
N SER A 475 -10.15 6.70 -14.29
CA SER A 475 -10.07 7.87 -13.41
C SER A 475 -8.89 8.77 -13.80
N SER A 476 -9.12 9.81 -14.60
CA SER A 476 -8.05 10.58 -15.26
C SER A 476 -7.38 11.68 -14.43
N ASP A 477 -7.76 11.94 -13.18
CA ASP A 477 -7.40 13.21 -12.51
C ASP A 477 -6.75 13.11 -11.11
N PHE A 478 -6.08 11.99 -10.75
CA PHE A 478 -5.30 11.99 -9.52
C PHE A 478 -4.05 12.87 -9.65
N ARG A 479 -3.98 13.92 -8.85
CA ARG A 479 -2.77 14.76 -8.69
C ARG A 479 -2.56 15.01 -7.21
N LEU A 480 -1.33 14.85 -6.71
CA LEU A 480 -0.96 15.12 -5.31
C LEU A 480 -0.99 16.61 -4.92
N ALA A 481 -1.19 17.50 -5.87
CA ALA A 481 -1.40 18.90 -5.63
C ALA A 481 -2.43 19.42 -6.64
N HIS A 482 -3.55 19.91 -6.12
CA HIS A 482 -4.31 20.91 -6.86
C HIS A 482 -3.55 22.23 -6.82
N ASP A 483 -3.68 23.07 -7.85
CA ASP A 483 -3.27 24.46 -7.70
C ASP A 483 -3.93 25.00 -6.43
N PRO A 484 -3.17 25.60 -5.49
CA PRO A 484 -3.74 26.07 -4.25
C PRO A 484 -4.96 26.93 -4.56
N ALA A 485 -6.12 26.53 -4.03
CA ALA A 485 -7.30 27.38 -4.09
C ALA A 485 -6.90 28.74 -3.53
N PRO A 486 -7.32 29.86 -4.13
CA PRO A 486 -7.00 31.16 -3.60
C PRO A 486 -7.45 31.19 -2.14
N ASP A 487 -6.53 31.56 -1.27
CA ASP A 487 -6.74 31.75 0.17
C ASP A 487 -8.11 32.43 0.35
N PRO A 488 -9.09 31.81 1.03
CA PRO A 488 -10.39 32.41 1.18
C PRO A 488 -10.18 33.78 1.82
N ALA A 489 -10.64 34.84 1.16
CA ALA A 489 -10.34 36.23 1.49
C ALA A 489 -10.88 36.69 2.86
N ASP A 490 -11.29 35.78 3.72
CA ASP A 490 -11.73 36.00 5.09
C ASP A 490 -11.12 34.93 5.99
N GLY A 491 -9.85 35.15 6.36
CA GLY A 491 -9.05 34.29 7.23
C GLY A 491 -9.66 34.18 8.62
N SER A 492 -10.57 33.25 8.80
CA SER A 492 -11.14 32.93 10.12
C SER A 492 -10.39 31.85 10.90
N ILE A 493 -9.32 31.28 10.35
CA ILE A 493 -8.39 30.45 11.12
C ILE A 493 -7.40 31.40 11.78
N SER A 494 -7.67 31.77 13.03
CA SER A 494 -6.85 32.71 13.80
C SER A 494 -5.48 32.07 14.08
N GLU A 495 -4.43 32.69 13.53
CA GLU A 495 -3.05 32.41 13.91
C GLU A 495 -2.87 32.49 15.43
N GLY A 496 -2.37 31.41 16.04
CA GLY A 496 -1.95 31.43 17.44
C GLY A 496 -2.71 30.51 18.41
N ARG A 497 -3.70 29.70 17.98
CA ARG A 497 -4.31 28.63 18.77
C ARG A 497 -4.04 27.27 18.13
N SER A 498 -3.65 26.28 18.93
CA SER A 498 -3.44 24.91 18.46
C SER A 498 -4.76 24.17 18.17
N GLN A 499 -5.90 24.62 18.73
CA GLN A 499 -7.22 24.02 18.53
C GLN A 499 -8.29 25.12 18.46
N LEU A 500 -9.16 25.05 17.44
CA LEU A 500 -10.31 25.92 17.31
C LEU A 500 -11.44 25.47 18.24
N SER A 501 -12.26 26.42 18.72
CA SER A 501 -13.53 26.08 19.38
C SER A 501 -14.51 25.46 18.37
N GLU A 502 -15.52 24.73 18.86
CA GLU A 502 -16.58 24.15 17.98
C GLU A 502 -17.26 25.24 17.14
N LEU A 503 -17.48 26.43 17.72
CA LEU A 503 -18.06 27.58 17.03
C LEU A 503 -17.19 28.06 15.86
N GLU A 504 -15.87 28.17 16.08
CA GLU A 504 -14.91 28.57 15.06
C GLU A 504 -14.79 27.50 13.97
N SER A 505 -14.73 26.21 14.35
CA SER A 505 -14.67 25.07 13.43
C SER A 505 -15.90 25.02 12.52
N LYS A 506 -17.11 25.08 13.08
CA LYS A 506 -18.36 25.09 12.32
C LYS A 506 -18.48 26.29 11.38
N ARG A 507 -18.01 27.47 11.80
CA ARG A 507 -18.00 28.68 10.96
C ARG A 507 -17.04 28.53 9.78
N ALA A 508 -15.84 27.99 9.99
CA ALA A 508 -14.86 27.76 8.93
C ALA A 508 -15.40 26.79 7.88
N LEU A 509 -15.98 25.66 8.31
CA LEU A 509 -16.58 24.67 7.44
C LEU A 509 -17.78 25.23 6.66
N ALA A 510 -18.69 25.92 7.34
CA ALA A 510 -19.86 26.55 6.70
C ALA A 510 -19.46 27.64 5.69
N ALA A 511 -18.43 28.45 5.98
CA ALA A 511 -17.90 29.46 5.07
C ALA A 511 -17.29 28.83 3.80
N SER A 512 -16.78 27.61 3.91
CA SER A 512 -16.25 26.81 2.79
C SER A 512 -17.33 26.00 2.06
N GLY A 513 -18.61 26.11 2.48
CA GLY A 513 -19.75 25.49 1.80
C GLY A 513 -20.09 24.07 2.25
N LEU A 514 -19.41 23.53 3.28
CA LEU A 514 -19.74 22.20 3.81
C LEU A 514 -21.11 22.22 4.54
N PRO A 515 -21.85 21.09 4.53
CA PRO A 515 -23.23 20.99 5.04
C PRO A 515 -23.24 20.89 6.58
N VAL A 516 -22.92 21.99 7.26
CA VAL A 516 -22.96 22.09 8.72
C VAL A 516 -24.40 22.33 9.18
N THR A 517 -24.84 21.59 10.23
CA THR A 517 -26.12 21.86 10.89
C THR A 517 -26.27 23.35 11.20
N PRO A 518 -27.39 24.00 10.88
CA PRO A 518 -27.66 25.38 11.27
C PRO A 518 -27.46 25.58 12.77
N PHE A 519 -26.84 26.67 13.16
CA PHE A 519 -26.58 26.97 14.56
C PHE A 519 -26.62 28.47 14.81
N GLU A 520 -27.02 28.84 16.04
CA GLU A 520 -26.95 30.19 16.58
C GLU A 520 -26.08 30.18 17.83
N PHE A 521 -25.38 31.26 18.09
CA PHE A 521 -24.52 31.41 19.25
C PHE A 521 -25.12 32.40 20.26
N ALA A 522 -25.29 31.95 21.51
CA ALA A 522 -25.86 32.72 22.58
C ALA A 522 -24.86 32.96 23.71
N THR A 523 -24.78 34.20 24.19
CA THR A 523 -23.95 34.63 25.33
C THR A 523 -24.76 34.94 26.59
N SER A 524 -26.08 34.80 26.49
CA SER A 524 -27.03 35.01 27.58
C SER A 524 -28.25 34.09 27.47
N PRO A 525 -28.99 33.88 28.57
CA PRO A 525 -30.25 33.13 28.56
C PRO A 525 -31.30 33.70 27.58
N ASP A 526 -31.41 35.03 27.50
CA ASP A 526 -32.36 35.68 26.59
C ASP A 526 -31.99 35.45 25.10
N GLU A 527 -30.69 35.45 24.78
CA GLU A 527 -30.21 35.12 23.44
C GLU A 527 -30.44 33.65 23.13
N ALA A 528 -30.27 32.73 24.11
CA ALA A 528 -30.55 31.31 23.92
C ALA A 528 -32.02 31.03 23.62
N ILE A 529 -32.94 31.74 24.28
CA ILE A 529 -34.39 31.67 23.99
C ILE A 529 -34.67 32.20 22.57
N SER A 530 -34.07 33.33 22.20
CA SER A 530 -34.24 33.90 20.85
C SER A 530 -33.73 32.98 19.77
N ALA A 531 -32.52 32.41 19.95
CA ALA A 531 -31.91 31.46 19.05
C ALA A 531 -32.73 30.16 18.89
N ALA A 532 -33.24 29.62 20.01
CA ALA A 532 -34.09 28.46 20.00
C ALA A 532 -35.43 28.67 19.27
N ALA A 533 -35.97 29.89 19.34
CA ALA A 533 -37.23 30.25 18.67
C ALA A 533 -37.10 30.39 17.15
N ASP A 534 -35.89 30.50 16.60
CA ASP A 534 -35.64 30.56 15.16
C ASP A 534 -35.66 29.16 14.50
N PHE A 535 -35.69 28.09 15.32
CA PHE A 535 -35.75 26.71 14.87
C PHE A 535 -37.14 26.10 15.12
N ASP A 536 -37.58 25.25 14.19
CA ASP A 536 -38.81 24.48 14.33
C ASP A 536 -38.55 23.22 15.19
N GLY A 537 -39.21 23.13 16.36
CA GLY A 537 -39.12 21.96 17.27
C GLY A 537 -38.06 22.07 18.36
N PRO A 538 -37.70 20.95 19.00
CA PRO A 538 -36.71 20.96 20.08
C PRO A 538 -35.28 21.25 19.55
N VAL A 539 -34.44 21.77 20.44
CA VAL A 539 -33.07 22.18 20.14
C VAL A 539 -32.06 21.44 21.01
N ALA A 540 -30.84 21.36 20.50
CA ALA A 540 -29.65 20.97 21.28
C ALA A 540 -28.91 22.23 21.73
N LEU A 541 -28.49 22.27 23.00
CA LEU A 541 -27.63 23.32 23.56
C LEU A 541 -26.29 22.70 23.94
N LYS A 542 -25.18 23.28 23.44
CA LYS A 542 -23.82 22.84 23.74
C LYS A 542 -22.98 24.03 24.22
N ILE A 543 -22.21 23.84 25.30
CA ILE A 543 -21.28 24.84 25.80
C ILE A 543 -20.13 25.08 24.81
N VAL A 544 -19.72 26.33 24.64
CA VAL A 544 -18.52 26.70 23.88
C VAL A 544 -17.42 27.07 24.87
N THR A 545 -16.37 26.28 24.88
CA THR A 545 -15.18 26.45 25.72
C THR A 545 -13.96 25.85 25.06
N PRO A 546 -12.80 26.53 25.13
CA PRO A 546 -11.53 25.94 24.65
C PRO A 546 -10.90 24.97 25.67
N ASP A 547 -11.36 24.98 26.94
CA ASP A 547 -10.65 24.30 28.03
C ASP A 547 -11.18 22.88 28.32
N ILE A 548 -12.34 22.50 27.75
CA ILE A 548 -12.97 21.18 27.98
C ILE A 548 -13.23 20.45 26.66
N VAL A 549 -12.53 19.38 26.47
CA VAL A 549 -12.63 18.52 25.26
C VAL A 549 -13.92 17.66 25.32
N HIS A 550 -14.16 16.96 26.42
CA HIS A 550 -15.33 16.09 26.60
C HIS A 550 -16.47 16.82 27.29
N LYS A 551 -17.22 17.61 26.53
CA LYS A 551 -18.29 18.49 27.05
C LYS A 551 -19.42 17.72 27.73
N SER A 552 -19.74 16.51 27.23
CA SER A 552 -20.79 15.65 27.81
C SER A 552 -20.45 15.22 29.23
N ASP A 553 -19.20 14.90 29.55
CA ASP A 553 -18.74 14.50 30.89
C ASP A 553 -18.82 15.65 31.89
N ALA A 554 -18.64 16.86 31.40
CA ALA A 554 -18.77 18.08 32.19
C ALA A 554 -20.23 18.57 32.36
N GLY A 555 -21.20 17.83 31.79
CA GLY A 555 -22.60 18.26 31.74
C GLY A 555 -22.83 19.50 30.87
N GLY A 556 -21.97 19.71 29.86
CA GLY A 556 -21.99 20.85 28.96
C GLY A 556 -22.87 20.66 27.70
N VAL A 557 -23.68 19.59 27.62
CA VAL A 557 -24.58 19.30 26.51
C VAL A 557 -25.97 18.99 27.03
N ALA A 558 -26.99 19.60 26.43
CA ALA A 558 -28.41 19.29 26.66
C ALA A 558 -29.12 19.07 25.34
N LEU A 559 -29.79 17.93 25.22
CA LEU A 559 -30.50 17.50 24.02
C LEU A 559 -32.01 17.55 24.26
N ASP A 560 -32.80 17.62 23.19
CA ASP A 560 -34.27 17.59 23.21
C ASP A 560 -34.88 18.70 24.11
N VAL A 561 -34.29 19.90 24.00
CA VAL A 561 -34.70 21.06 24.79
C VAL A 561 -35.86 21.81 24.11
N ASP A 562 -36.98 21.95 24.80
CA ASP A 562 -38.08 22.81 24.36
C ASP A 562 -37.59 24.27 24.25
N PRO A 563 -37.85 25.00 23.15
CA PRO A 563 -37.39 26.38 22.94
C PRO A 563 -37.76 27.32 24.13
N ASP A 564 -38.93 27.13 24.72
CA ASP A 564 -39.35 27.93 25.89
C ASP A 564 -38.49 27.74 27.16
N ARG A 565 -37.70 26.63 27.19
CA ARG A 565 -36.82 26.30 28.31
C ARG A 565 -35.33 26.60 28.03
N ALA A 566 -35.00 27.06 26.85
CA ALA A 566 -33.60 27.24 26.42
C ALA A 566 -32.80 28.16 27.37
N GLY A 567 -33.46 29.20 27.95
CA GLY A 567 -32.82 30.09 28.92
C GLY A 567 -32.49 29.42 30.27
N ASP A 568 -33.42 28.61 30.80
CA ASP A 568 -33.18 27.87 32.06
C ASP A 568 -32.06 26.85 31.86
N VAL A 569 -32.07 26.16 30.71
CA VAL A 569 -31.03 25.16 30.35
C VAL A 569 -29.67 25.81 30.10
N TYR A 570 -29.64 27.00 29.50
CA TYR A 570 -28.41 27.79 29.39
C TYR A 570 -27.74 27.99 30.75
N ASP A 571 -28.53 28.46 31.76
CA ASP A 571 -28.01 28.70 33.11
C ASP A 571 -27.55 27.38 33.78
N ASP A 572 -28.28 26.27 33.57
CA ASP A 572 -27.93 24.95 34.10
C ASP A 572 -26.60 24.44 33.51
N LEU A 573 -26.38 24.58 32.19
CA LEU A 573 -25.14 24.19 31.50
C LEU A 573 -23.94 25.00 32.01
N ILE A 574 -24.08 26.32 32.13
CA ILE A 574 -23.04 27.21 32.66
C ILE A 574 -22.69 26.81 34.11
N ALA A 575 -23.71 26.50 34.93
CA ALA A 575 -23.50 26.09 36.31
C ALA A 575 -22.81 24.71 36.42
N ALA A 576 -23.19 23.74 35.59
CA ALA A 576 -22.60 22.40 35.55
C ALA A 576 -21.11 22.47 35.20
N VAL A 577 -20.77 23.17 34.12
CA VAL A 577 -19.37 23.30 33.66
C VAL A 577 -18.51 24.06 34.68
N ARG A 578 -19.01 25.10 35.31
CA ARG A 578 -18.31 25.82 36.41
C ARG A 578 -18.14 24.96 37.64
N ALA A 579 -19.04 24.01 37.90
CA ALA A 579 -18.88 23.06 39.00
C ALA A 579 -17.84 21.99 38.69
N PHE A 580 -17.71 21.60 37.41
CA PHE A 580 -16.71 20.65 36.91
C PHE A 580 -15.30 21.28 36.89
N ASP A 581 -15.15 22.43 36.24
CA ASP A 581 -13.93 23.24 36.24
C ASP A 581 -14.23 24.72 36.49
N PRO A 582 -13.99 25.23 37.72
CA PRO A 582 -14.19 26.61 38.07
C PRO A 582 -13.29 27.60 37.28
N THR A 583 -12.24 27.12 36.65
CA THR A 583 -11.25 27.95 35.91
C THR A 583 -11.49 28.01 34.40
N ALA A 584 -12.40 27.14 33.89
CA ALA A 584 -12.70 27.10 32.48
C ALA A 584 -13.24 28.42 31.93
N SER A 585 -12.70 28.84 30.79
CA SER A 585 -13.21 29.97 30.02
C SER A 585 -14.50 29.55 29.31
N LEU A 586 -15.57 30.28 29.48
CA LEU A 586 -16.85 29.98 28.86
C LEU A 586 -17.22 31.14 27.92
N ASP A 587 -17.25 30.83 26.62
CA ASP A 587 -17.55 31.82 25.59
C ASP A 587 -19.07 32.03 25.43
N GLY A 588 -19.87 30.96 25.63
CA GLY A 588 -21.31 30.94 25.48
C GLY A 588 -21.85 29.54 25.21
N VAL A 589 -22.99 29.47 24.53
CA VAL A 589 -23.70 28.23 24.20
C VAL A 589 -24.07 28.24 22.72
N LEU A 590 -23.80 27.13 22.01
CA LEU A 590 -24.36 26.89 20.69
C LEU A 590 -25.77 26.32 20.84
N VAL A 591 -26.68 26.83 20.03
CA VAL A 591 -28.08 26.38 19.92
C VAL A 591 -28.25 25.85 18.48
N SER A 592 -28.68 24.62 18.33
CA SER A 592 -28.93 23.99 17.02
C SER A 592 -30.21 23.17 17.04
N PRO A 593 -30.90 22.98 15.92
CA PRO A 593 -32.08 22.11 15.87
C PRO A 593 -31.70 20.66 16.21
N MET A 594 -32.61 19.95 16.89
CA MET A 594 -32.50 18.52 17.02
C MET A 594 -32.70 17.86 15.64
N ARG A 595 -31.84 16.93 15.30
CA ARG A 595 -32.00 16.11 14.11
C ARG A 595 -32.66 14.78 14.46
N GLU A 596 -33.59 14.35 13.64
CA GLU A 596 -34.10 12.99 13.68
C GLU A 596 -33.01 12.05 13.14
N THR A 597 -32.95 10.85 13.67
CA THR A 597 -31.86 9.89 13.49
C THR A 597 -31.62 9.51 12.02
N GLY A 598 -30.39 9.67 11.57
CA GLY A 598 -29.81 9.03 10.38
C GLY A 598 -28.74 8.00 10.79
N VAL A 599 -28.02 7.46 9.82
CA VAL A 599 -26.80 6.71 10.07
C VAL A 599 -25.73 7.67 10.56
N GLU A 600 -25.14 7.37 11.71
CA GLU A 600 -24.03 8.16 12.25
C GLU A 600 -22.75 7.73 11.55
N LEU A 601 -22.07 8.68 10.90
CA LEU A 601 -20.75 8.55 10.34
C LEU A 601 -19.74 9.37 11.15
N ILE A 602 -18.49 8.94 11.09
CA ILE A 602 -17.32 9.73 11.50
C ILE A 602 -16.45 10.01 10.28
N ILE A 603 -16.06 11.26 10.10
CA ILE A 603 -15.11 11.66 9.06
C ILE A 603 -13.99 12.44 9.73
N GLY A 604 -12.77 11.95 9.62
CA GLY A 604 -11.60 12.58 10.23
C GLY A 604 -10.50 12.82 9.19
N VAL A 605 -9.62 13.79 9.47
CA VAL A 605 -8.36 13.96 8.72
C VAL A 605 -7.23 14.07 9.72
N VAL A 606 -6.17 13.31 9.48
CA VAL A 606 -4.92 13.35 10.25
C VAL A 606 -3.73 13.52 9.32
N ASP A 607 -2.68 14.18 9.82
CA ASP A 607 -1.44 14.34 9.07
C ASP A 607 -0.51 13.15 9.36
N ASP A 608 -0.46 12.18 8.43
CA ASP A 608 0.43 11.02 8.53
C ASP A 608 1.87 11.39 8.18
N PRO A 609 2.88 10.93 8.94
CA PRO A 609 4.27 11.32 8.72
C PRO A 609 4.87 10.85 7.39
N GLN A 610 4.29 9.82 6.73
CA GLN A 610 4.77 9.29 5.46
C GLN A 610 3.94 9.80 4.27
N PHE A 611 2.62 9.90 4.45
CA PHE A 611 1.67 10.19 3.36
C PHE A 611 1.09 11.61 3.39
N GLY A 612 1.39 12.40 4.45
CA GLY A 612 0.76 13.71 4.66
C GLY A 612 -0.71 13.59 5.08
N PRO A 613 -1.59 14.52 4.67
CA PRO A 613 -2.99 14.46 5.08
C PRO A 613 -3.71 13.20 4.58
N VAL A 614 -4.31 12.45 5.51
CA VAL A 614 -5.09 11.23 5.26
C VAL A 614 -6.48 11.42 5.82
N VAL A 615 -7.51 11.18 5.01
CA VAL A 615 -8.90 11.18 5.44
C VAL A 615 -9.30 9.79 5.90
N MET A 616 -10.09 9.74 6.96
CA MET A 616 -10.76 8.56 7.50
C MET A 616 -12.27 8.73 7.36
N CYS A 617 -12.97 7.68 6.97
CA CYS A 617 -14.43 7.59 7.01
C CYS A 617 -14.85 6.26 7.63
N GLY A 618 -15.82 6.26 8.52
CA GLY A 618 -16.35 5.06 9.15
C GLY A 618 -17.72 5.27 9.77
N LEU A 619 -18.30 4.21 10.34
CA LEU A 619 -19.54 4.29 11.11
C LEU A 619 -19.28 4.96 12.46
N GLY A 620 -20.16 5.88 12.85
CA GLY A 620 -20.10 6.59 14.12
C GLY A 620 -20.68 5.79 15.31
N GLY A 621 -20.66 6.42 16.49
CA GLY A 621 -21.19 5.86 17.73
C GLY A 621 -20.33 4.73 18.30
N VAL A 622 -20.96 3.82 19.07
CA VAL A 622 -20.28 2.68 19.71
C VAL A 622 -19.64 1.67 18.72
N PHE A 623 -19.96 1.77 17.45
CA PHE A 623 -19.42 0.86 16.43
C PHE A 623 -17.96 1.16 16.11
N VAL A 624 -17.52 2.42 16.09
CA VAL A 624 -16.11 2.80 15.85
C VAL A 624 -15.19 2.24 16.92
N GLU A 625 -15.59 2.34 18.20
CA GLU A 625 -14.76 1.91 19.33
C GLU A 625 -14.62 0.39 19.45
N ILE A 626 -15.54 -0.38 18.85
CA ILE A 626 -15.60 -1.85 19.03
C ILE A 626 -15.21 -2.59 17.77
N LEU A 627 -15.61 -2.09 16.58
CA LEU A 627 -15.44 -2.81 15.30
C LEU A 627 -14.27 -2.29 14.47
N GLU A 628 -13.77 -1.08 14.76
CA GLU A 628 -12.70 -0.43 13.96
C GLU A 628 -13.01 -0.40 12.45
N ASP A 629 -14.32 -0.33 12.09
CA ASP A 629 -14.81 -0.34 10.72
C ASP A 629 -14.64 1.04 10.08
N VAL A 630 -13.43 1.29 9.59
CA VAL A 630 -13.00 2.57 9.03
C VAL A 630 -12.15 2.38 7.77
N ALA A 631 -12.35 3.24 6.78
CA ALA A 631 -11.56 3.32 5.56
C ALA A 631 -10.66 4.58 5.57
N PHE A 632 -9.46 4.48 4.99
CA PHE A 632 -8.51 5.58 4.90
C PHE A 632 -8.14 5.86 3.44
N ARG A 633 -7.85 7.13 3.09
CA ARG A 633 -7.24 7.53 1.82
C ARG A 633 -6.36 8.76 2.00
N ALA A 634 -5.25 8.80 1.30
CA ALA A 634 -4.42 10.00 1.23
C ALA A 634 -5.14 11.08 0.40
N LEU A 635 -5.00 12.35 0.82
CA LEU A 635 -5.56 13.49 0.08
C LEU A 635 -4.60 13.94 -1.06
N PRO A 636 -5.12 14.48 -2.17
CA PRO A 636 -6.53 14.78 -2.47
C PRO A 636 -7.33 13.55 -2.92
N LEU A 637 -8.64 13.56 -2.67
CA LEU A 637 -9.53 12.51 -3.11
C LEU A 637 -10.04 12.74 -4.54
N THR A 638 -10.11 11.66 -5.32
CA THR A 638 -10.99 11.59 -6.50
C THR A 638 -12.38 11.09 -6.10
N GLU A 639 -13.37 11.27 -6.97
CA GLU A 639 -14.71 10.68 -6.76
C GLU A 639 -14.64 9.14 -6.63
N ALA A 640 -13.76 8.50 -7.39
CA ALA A 640 -13.54 7.06 -7.32
C ALA A 640 -12.95 6.64 -5.95
N ASP A 641 -11.98 7.40 -5.41
CA ASP A 641 -11.42 7.15 -4.07
C ASP A 641 -12.49 7.28 -2.99
N ALA A 642 -13.33 8.32 -3.05
CA ALA A 642 -14.40 8.55 -2.08
C ALA A 642 -15.48 7.45 -2.13
N ARG A 643 -15.84 6.95 -3.34
CA ARG A 643 -16.75 5.82 -3.49
C ARG A 643 -16.16 4.54 -2.93
N ALA A 644 -14.90 4.25 -3.26
CA ALA A 644 -14.19 3.08 -2.76
C ALA A 644 -14.10 3.08 -1.22
N MET A 645 -13.89 4.24 -0.58
CA MET A 645 -13.94 4.34 0.89
C MET A 645 -15.26 3.87 1.48
N LEU A 646 -16.39 4.21 0.85
CA LEU A 646 -17.69 3.75 1.34
C LEU A 646 -17.92 2.26 1.09
N ASP A 647 -17.33 1.71 0.01
CA ASP A 647 -17.43 0.28 -0.30
C ASP A 647 -16.52 -0.57 0.61
N ASP A 648 -15.45 0.00 1.16
CA ASP A 648 -14.53 -0.65 2.11
C ASP A 648 -15.10 -0.75 3.53
N ILE A 649 -16.19 -0.04 3.87
CA ILE A 649 -16.86 -0.18 5.16
C ILE A 649 -17.55 -1.53 5.21
N ASP A 650 -17.26 -2.37 6.21
CA ASP A 650 -17.80 -3.73 6.34
C ASP A 650 -19.33 -3.75 6.54
N ALA A 651 -19.84 -2.79 7.30
CA ALA A 651 -21.26 -2.74 7.66
C ALA A 651 -22.15 -2.07 6.58
N GLN A 652 -22.00 -2.46 5.32
CA GLN A 652 -22.76 -1.95 4.17
C GLN A 652 -24.28 -1.97 4.38
N GLU A 653 -24.81 -2.98 5.10
CA GLU A 653 -26.25 -3.11 5.35
C GLU A 653 -26.84 -1.89 6.07
N LEU A 654 -26.04 -1.16 6.84
CA LEU A 654 -26.51 0.07 7.51
C LEU A 654 -26.64 1.23 6.52
N LEU A 655 -25.74 1.31 5.55
CA LEU A 655 -25.79 2.32 4.48
C LEU A 655 -26.93 2.00 3.48
N ASP A 656 -27.20 0.72 3.24
CA ASP A 656 -28.24 0.25 2.31
C ASP A 656 -29.64 0.21 2.91
N GLY A 657 -29.79 0.57 4.20
CA GLY A 657 -31.09 0.68 4.87
C GLY A 657 -31.52 -0.58 5.62
N ALA A 658 -30.86 -0.88 6.73
CA ALA A 658 -31.23 -2.00 7.61
C ALA A 658 -32.57 -1.76 8.33
N ARG A 659 -33.28 -2.86 8.64
CA ARG A 659 -34.51 -2.88 9.47
C ARG A 659 -35.68 -2.04 8.97
N GLY A 660 -35.70 -1.69 7.67
CA GLY A 660 -36.79 -0.94 7.04
C GLY A 660 -36.59 0.57 6.99
N GLU A 661 -35.42 1.06 7.39
CA GLU A 661 -34.95 2.40 7.11
C GLU A 661 -34.60 2.52 5.63
N PRO A 662 -34.80 3.69 5.00
CA PRO A 662 -34.37 3.90 3.62
C PRO A 662 -32.81 3.92 3.55
N PRO A 663 -32.21 3.58 2.38
CA PRO A 663 -30.77 3.72 2.19
C PRO A 663 -30.35 5.18 2.32
N VAL A 664 -29.10 5.41 2.76
CA VAL A 664 -28.49 6.74 2.79
C VAL A 664 -28.23 7.25 1.38
N ASP A 665 -28.20 8.56 1.21
CA ASP A 665 -27.72 9.22 -0.01
C ASP A 665 -26.18 9.10 -0.09
N ARG A 666 -25.70 8.03 -0.71
CA ARG A 666 -24.26 7.75 -0.88
C ARG A 666 -23.55 8.84 -1.67
N ASP A 667 -24.22 9.44 -2.65
CA ASP A 667 -23.64 10.53 -3.46
C ASP A 667 -23.40 11.76 -2.60
N ALA A 668 -24.30 12.09 -1.67
CA ALA A 668 -24.10 13.18 -0.72
C ALA A 668 -22.92 12.92 0.25
N VAL A 669 -22.68 11.66 0.66
CA VAL A 669 -21.50 11.30 1.48
C VAL A 669 -20.21 11.46 0.67
N VAL A 670 -20.20 10.99 -0.59
CA VAL A 670 -19.08 11.15 -1.52
C VAL A 670 -18.74 12.63 -1.74
N ASP A 671 -19.76 13.46 -1.99
CA ASP A 671 -19.59 14.90 -2.16
C ASP A 671 -18.99 15.54 -0.90
N LEU A 672 -19.45 15.14 0.29
CA LEU A 672 -18.89 15.62 1.56
C LEU A 672 -17.42 15.24 1.73
N LEU A 673 -17.03 14.01 1.42
CA LEU A 673 -15.63 13.56 1.48
C LEU A 673 -14.73 14.38 0.55
N ILE A 674 -15.20 14.65 -0.68
CA ILE A 674 -14.50 15.51 -1.64
C ILE A 674 -14.39 16.95 -1.13
N ASP A 675 -15.46 17.50 -0.54
CA ASP A 675 -15.45 18.85 0.01
C ASP A 675 -14.54 18.96 1.24
N VAL A 676 -14.44 17.91 2.07
CA VAL A 676 -13.44 17.80 3.15
C VAL A 676 -12.03 17.80 2.59
N SER A 677 -11.75 17.02 1.52
CA SER A 677 -10.47 17.03 0.83
C SER A 677 -10.09 18.42 0.37
N ARG A 678 -10.98 19.10 -0.35
CA ARG A 678 -10.78 20.48 -0.83
C ARG A 678 -10.57 21.48 0.30
N PHE A 679 -11.31 21.32 1.39
CA PHE A 679 -11.16 22.18 2.57
C PHE A 679 -9.76 22.07 3.17
N VAL A 680 -9.25 20.86 3.37
CA VAL A 680 -7.91 20.62 3.93
C VAL A 680 -6.82 21.13 3.00
N GLU A 681 -6.95 20.91 1.69
CA GLU A 681 -6.02 21.43 0.70
C GLU A 681 -5.97 22.97 0.65
N ALA A 682 -7.14 23.63 0.82
CA ALA A 682 -7.21 25.09 0.89
C ALA A 682 -6.65 25.65 2.20
N HIS A 683 -6.53 24.83 3.25
CA HIS A 683 -6.07 25.22 4.57
C HIS A 683 -4.88 24.35 5.04
N PRO A 684 -3.67 24.50 4.48
CA PRO A 684 -2.51 23.66 4.81
C PRO A 684 -2.06 23.72 6.28
N SER A 685 -2.55 24.70 7.04
CA SER A 685 -2.31 24.79 8.48
C SER A 685 -3.17 23.82 9.32
N VAL A 686 -4.22 23.22 8.74
CA VAL A 686 -5.03 22.21 9.42
C VAL A 686 -4.22 20.92 9.53
N SER A 687 -3.94 20.51 10.76
CA SER A 687 -3.22 19.26 11.06
C SER A 687 -4.16 18.12 11.45
N GLU A 688 -5.36 18.42 11.89
CA GLU A 688 -6.38 17.44 12.26
C GLU A 688 -7.77 18.03 12.08
N LEU A 689 -8.68 17.23 11.57
CA LEU A 689 -10.11 17.54 11.46
C LEU A 689 -10.89 16.34 12.00
N ASP A 690 -11.87 16.58 12.86
CA ASP A 690 -12.81 15.57 13.35
C ASP A 690 -14.25 16.07 13.16
N LEU A 691 -15.01 15.35 12.34
CA LEU A 691 -16.45 15.55 12.11
C LEU A 691 -17.18 14.34 12.72
N ASN A 692 -17.65 14.50 13.95
CA ASN A 692 -18.22 13.41 14.73
C ASN A 692 -19.33 13.89 15.70
N PRO A 693 -20.59 13.56 15.43
CA PRO A 693 -21.08 12.76 14.30
C PRO A 693 -21.39 13.59 13.03
N VAL A 694 -21.37 12.89 11.91
CA VAL A 694 -22.03 13.28 10.66
C VAL A 694 -23.27 12.41 10.51
N PHE A 695 -24.45 13.01 10.32
CA PHE A 695 -25.67 12.24 10.05
C PHE A 695 -25.91 12.14 8.55
N ALA A 696 -26.14 10.89 8.09
CA ALA A 696 -26.49 10.57 6.71
C ALA A 696 -27.87 9.91 6.65
N ASP A 697 -28.75 10.37 5.78
CA ASP A 697 -30.05 9.79 5.51
C ASP A 697 -30.38 9.79 4.00
N ALA A 698 -31.58 9.40 3.62
CA ALA A 698 -32.02 9.37 2.22
C ALA A 698 -32.13 10.77 1.57
N THR A 699 -31.96 11.85 2.32
CA THR A 699 -32.12 13.24 1.86
C THR A 699 -30.81 14.01 1.78
N GLY A 700 -29.71 13.41 2.29
CA GLY A 700 -28.38 14.00 2.26
C GLY A 700 -27.58 13.75 3.54
N VAL A 701 -26.58 14.60 3.77
CA VAL A 701 -25.65 14.55 4.92
C VAL A 701 -25.61 15.85 5.66
N GLU A 702 -25.31 15.80 6.96
CA GLU A 702 -25.20 17.00 7.81
C GLU A 702 -24.16 16.81 8.91
N ILE A 703 -23.22 17.75 9.02
CA ILE A 703 -22.20 17.78 10.05
C ILE A 703 -22.82 18.31 11.34
N ILE A 704 -22.87 17.48 12.38
CA ILE A 704 -23.48 17.82 13.68
C ILE A 704 -22.46 18.43 14.62
N ASP A 705 -21.24 17.87 14.65
CA ASP A 705 -20.14 18.36 15.47
C ASP A 705 -18.84 18.43 14.67
N ALA A 706 -17.96 19.37 15.03
CA ALA A 706 -16.71 19.58 14.31
C ALA A 706 -15.62 20.11 15.25
N ALA A 707 -14.42 19.55 15.13
CA ALA A 707 -13.21 20.04 15.76
C ALA A 707 -12.09 20.18 14.72
N ILE A 708 -11.35 21.27 14.78
CA ILE A 708 -10.20 21.55 13.90
C ILE A 708 -8.99 21.88 14.76
N THR A 709 -7.88 21.17 14.53
CA THR A 709 -6.56 21.44 15.10
C THR A 709 -5.66 22.08 14.03
N VAL A 710 -4.93 23.13 14.41
CA VAL A 710 -4.04 23.88 13.53
C VAL A 710 -2.61 23.69 13.98
N ALA A 711 -1.70 23.42 13.07
CA ALA A 711 -0.27 23.32 13.36
C ALA A 711 0.27 24.67 13.89
N GLY A 712 0.86 24.67 15.12
CA GLY A 712 1.54 25.84 15.66
C GLY A 712 2.84 26.14 14.90
N GLU A 713 3.27 27.40 14.86
CA GLU A 713 4.63 27.75 14.44
C GLU A 713 5.66 27.06 15.35
N GLU A 714 6.57 26.28 14.79
CA GLU A 714 7.61 25.43 15.39
C GLU A 714 7.19 24.00 15.75
N ARG A 715 7.24 23.07 14.77
CA ARG A 715 7.51 21.67 15.05
C ARG A 715 9.03 21.48 15.25
N GLN A 716 9.49 21.56 16.51
CA GLN A 716 10.63 20.76 16.94
C GLN A 716 10.13 19.31 17.08
N SER A 717 10.80 18.39 16.40
CA SER A 717 10.52 16.96 16.38
C SER A 717 10.68 16.30 17.76
N SER A 718 9.71 16.41 18.66
CA SER A 718 9.75 15.67 19.94
C SER A 718 8.45 15.60 20.77
N ASP A 719 7.27 15.67 20.18
CA ASP A 719 6.05 15.37 21.00
C ASP A 719 5.04 14.54 20.17
N ILE A 720 5.28 13.24 20.15
CA ILE A 720 4.27 12.27 19.73
C ILE A 720 3.34 12.07 20.93
N VAL A 721 2.14 12.64 20.86
CA VAL A 721 1.06 12.25 21.74
C VAL A 721 0.66 10.82 21.38
N SER A 722 1.07 9.88 22.22
CA SER A 722 0.59 8.51 22.19
C SER A 722 -0.92 8.49 22.45
N VAL A 723 -1.69 7.99 21.48
CA VAL A 723 -3.08 7.58 21.73
C VAL A 723 -3.06 6.57 22.89
N PRO A 724 -3.82 6.74 23.96
CA PRO A 724 -3.82 5.83 25.08
C PRO A 724 -4.39 4.48 24.65
N SER A 725 -3.55 3.43 24.70
CA SER A 725 -4.00 2.04 24.55
C SER A 725 -5.03 1.70 25.63
N PRO A 726 -6.16 1.09 25.31
CA PRO A 726 -7.07 0.57 26.31
C PRO A 726 -6.45 -0.69 26.94
N GLY A 727 -6.08 -0.61 28.22
CA GLY A 727 -5.78 -1.79 29.02
C GLY A 727 -4.51 -1.76 29.86
N ASP A 728 -4.44 -0.90 30.84
CA ASP A 728 -3.68 -1.14 32.07
C ASP A 728 -4.58 -0.78 33.27
N SER A 729 -5.48 -1.69 33.61
CA SER A 729 -6.05 -1.75 34.97
C SER A 729 -5.29 -2.85 35.69
N ASP A 730 -4.38 -2.43 36.58
CA ASP A 730 -3.87 -3.27 37.67
C ASP A 730 -5.05 -3.85 38.49
N ASP A 731 -5.12 -5.20 38.51
CA ASP A 731 -5.24 -6.03 39.71
C ASP A 731 -4.80 -7.47 39.43
#